data_f3d7a2c27b4388905f1529e440062b79
#
_entry.id   f3d7a2c27b4388905f1529e440062b79
#
_cell.length_a   1.000
_cell.length_b   1.000
_cell.length_c   1.000
_cell.angle_alpha   90.00
_cell.angle_beta   90.00
_cell.angle_gamma   90.00
#
_symmetry.space_group_name_H-M   'P 1'
#
loop_
_entity.id
_entity.type
_entity.pdbx_description
1 polymer ?
#
loop_
_entity_poly.entity_id
_entity_poly.type
_entity_poly.pdbx_seq_one_letter_code
_entity_poly.pdbx_strand_id
1 'polypeptide(L)'
;MTDRDGFSSNALRILKARYFMKTDSGEFLDKSPADLFSRVADFVASAEKSKKEQQAWSRRFLNLMVARDFLPNSPTLTGAGRDMCLSACFVLPVGDSMPSIFDAVKNTALVHKEGGGTGFDFSQLRPQGSFVRKTQGVASGPLSFLKVIDAATEAVKQGGTRRGANMGVLRVDHPDIEEFISMKKDGESVTNFNISVAITEDFMKALKNGGSYDIVDPYLGKKVGKKNARQVFDAIVHSAWLVGDPGLLFIDRINQLNPTKGLGPIRATNPCGEQPLHSYESCNLGSLNLSNFYNARKKDRIDWDRLARAIGTGVRFLDNVIEVNRYPLPKIDETTKANRRIGLGVMGWADLLIRMKIRYDTPGALELAEKVASFIRAAAVEESRKLAEERGSFPNLDKSVYKGKAMRNAAVFTIAPTGTISRLAGCSSSIEPVFALEFTSKIIDGELKDIHPLFAEWREANPDKPVPDYFVTAHDIAPEWHIRMQAAFQKHVDNSVSKTINFPNTATEAEVEKAYLLAYKLKTKGITIYRDGCRAEQVLYKTAPGVSRHPLDRPDSLPSVTDKIKTGFGNLYVTISYLDQKPFEVFTSIGKSGYTTMADAEALGRMISLALRTGVDPKDVISQLKGIGGSEPIFTEGGLVQSLPDAIAKVLERHFGEALNNSKDLYQVICKVCGASLPDEKCPTCPNCGWNRCSGS
;
A
#
# COMPACT_ATOMS: atom_id res chain seq x y z
N MET A 1 -11.79 -21.97 13.30
CA MET A 1 -13.10 -22.64 13.07
C MET A 1 -13.72 -22.07 11.80
N THR A 2 -14.14 -22.90 10.87
CA THR A 2 -14.88 -22.51 9.66
C THR A 2 -16.37 -22.75 9.88
N ASP A 3 -17.22 -21.96 9.20
CA ASP A 3 -18.66 -22.19 9.18
C ASP A 3 -19.06 -23.38 8.28
N ARG A 4 -20.39 -23.61 8.13
CA ARG A 4 -20.92 -24.68 7.27
C ARG A 4 -20.52 -24.55 5.79
N ASP A 5 -20.18 -23.31 5.36
CA ASP A 5 -19.76 -22.98 3.98
C ASP A 5 -18.23 -22.93 3.83
N GLY A 6 -17.48 -23.26 4.88
CA GLY A 6 -16.02 -23.31 4.89
C GLY A 6 -15.33 -21.94 4.93
N PHE A 7 -16.01 -20.87 5.37
CA PHE A 7 -15.43 -19.56 5.59
C PHE A 7 -14.85 -19.46 7.01
N SER A 8 -13.68 -18.80 7.13
CA SER A 8 -13.13 -18.49 8.45
C SER A 8 -14.02 -17.46 9.17
N SER A 9 -13.99 -17.45 10.52
CA SER A 9 -14.70 -16.45 11.32
C SER A 9 -14.31 -15.01 10.92
N ASN A 10 -13.06 -14.81 10.52
CA ASN A 10 -12.55 -13.56 10.04
C ASN A 10 -13.15 -13.16 8.69
N ALA A 11 -13.24 -14.09 7.75
CA ALA A 11 -13.90 -13.87 6.45
C ALA A 11 -15.37 -13.49 6.63
N LEU A 12 -16.10 -14.19 7.52
CA LEU A 12 -17.51 -13.88 7.84
C LEU A 12 -17.67 -12.49 8.44
N ARG A 13 -16.78 -12.09 9.36
CA ARG A 13 -16.79 -10.74 9.93
C ARG A 13 -16.60 -9.67 8.86
N ILE A 14 -15.64 -9.86 7.94
CA ILE A 14 -15.41 -8.96 6.81
C ILE A 14 -16.64 -8.92 5.88
N LEU A 15 -17.24 -10.07 5.54
CA LEU A 15 -18.45 -10.16 4.70
C LEU A 15 -19.61 -9.36 5.33
N LYS A 16 -19.92 -9.58 6.60
CA LYS A 16 -20.98 -8.87 7.33
C LYS A 16 -20.71 -7.38 7.42
N ALA A 17 -19.47 -6.98 7.71
CA ALA A 17 -19.14 -5.56 7.89
C ALA A 17 -19.19 -4.75 6.59
N ARG A 18 -18.80 -5.35 5.44
CA ARG A 18 -18.53 -4.60 4.21
C ARG A 18 -19.42 -4.95 3.01
N TYR A 19 -19.93 -6.18 2.92
CA TYR A 19 -20.52 -6.70 1.67
C TYR A 19 -21.97 -7.09 1.79
N PHE A 20 -22.41 -7.57 2.95
CA PHE A 20 -23.82 -7.96 3.12
C PHE A 20 -24.75 -6.76 2.94
N MET A 21 -25.73 -6.94 2.09
CA MET A 21 -26.75 -5.92 1.85
C MET A 21 -27.64 -5.76 3.06
N LYS A 22 -28.00 -4.53 3.37
CA LYS A 22 -28.89 -4.15 4.48
C LYS A 22 -30.09 -3.36 3.94
N THR A 23 -31.20 -3.44 4.65
CA THR A 23 -32.34 -2.54 4.48
C THR A 23 -32.01 -1.14 5.01
N ASP A 24 -32.85 -0.16 4.74
CA ASP A 24 -32.74 1.19 5.32
C ASP A 24 -32.86 1.19 6.85
N SER A 25 -33.52 0.17 7.43
CA SER A 25 -33.58 -0.07 8.88
C SER A 25 -32.33 -0.73 9.46
N GLY A 26 -31.35 -1.11 8.62
CA GLY A 26 -30.10 -1.73 9.03
C GLY A 26 -30.12 -3.26 9.16
N GLU A 27 -31.25 -3.91 8.84
CA GLU A 27 -31.36 -5.36 8.84
C GLU A 27 -30.66 -6.00 7.64
N PHE A 28 -30.00 -7.13 7.84
CA PHE A 28 -29.29 -7.85 6.78
C PHE A 28 -30.27 -8.55 5.82
N LEU A 29 -30.21 -8.18 4.55
CA LEU A 29 -30.86 -8.88 3.44
C LEU A 29 -30.05 -10.13 3.04
N ASP A 30 -28.72 -9.99 2.89
CA ASP A 30 -27.83 -11.13 2.74
C ASP A 30 -27.58 -11.76 4.13
N LYS A 31 -28.01 -12.98 4.35
CA LYS A 31 -27.90 -13.69 5.64
C LYS A 31 -26.68 -14.64 5.69
N SER A 32 -26.18 -15.02 4.53
CA SER A 32 -25.07 -15.94 4.35
C SER A 32 -24.14 -15.50 3.20
N PRO A 33 -22.91 -16.02 3.11
CA PRO A 33 -22.07 -15.85 1.93
C PRO A 33 -22.74 -16.29 0.63
N ALA A 34 -23.53 -17.36 0.67
CA ALA A 34 -24.26 -17.87 -0.48
C ALA A 34 -25.32 -16.88 -0.99
N ASP A 35 -26.02 -16.17 -0.09
CA ASP A 35 -26.99 -15.14 -0.48
C ASP A 35 -26.30 -13.98 -1.21
N LEU A 36 -25.18 -13.50 -0.66
CA LEU A 36 -24.35 -12.47 -1.30
C LEU A 36 -23.93 -12.90 -2.71
N PHE A 37 -23.38 -14.11 -2.85
CA PHE A 37 -22.90 -14.61 -4.15
C PHE A 37 -24.04 -14.88 -5.12
N SER A 38 -25.22 -15.29 -4.65
CA SER A 38 -26.42 -15.45 -5.48
C SER A 38 -26.87 -14.08 -6.02
N ARG A 39 -26.96 -13.08 -5.18
CA ARG A 39 -27.31 -11.71 -5.59
C ARG A 39 -26.35 -11.18 -6.66
N VAL A 40 -25.04 -11.37 -6.46
CA VAL A 40 -24.00 -10.94 -7.42
C VAL A 40 -24.14 -11.74 -8.74
N ALA A 41 -24.30 -13.05 -8.66
CA ALA A 41 -24.43 -13.90 -9.82
C ALA A 41 -25.67 -13.57 -10.67
N ASP A 42 -26.82 -13.39 -10.01
CA ASP A 42 -28.08 -13.07 -10.67
C ASP A 42 -28.02 -11.68 -11.34
N PHE A 43 -27.47 -10.69 -10.63
CA PHE A 43 -27.32 -9.35 -11.17
C PHE A 43 -26.39 -9.31 -12.39
N VAL A 44 -25.23 -9.97 -12.33
CA VAL A 44 -24.26 -9.98 -13.46
C VAL A 44 -24.80 -10.83 -14.62
N ALA A 45 -25.53 -11.92 -14.35
CA ALA A 45 -26.15 -12.74 -15.38
C ALA A 45 -27.31 -12.04 -16.08
N SER A 46 -27.88 -10.97 -15.53
CA SER A 46 -28.96 -10.19 -16.17
C SER A 46 -28.53 -9.56 -17.51
N ALA A 47 -27.21 -9.45 -17.79
CA ALA A 47 -26.68 -9.04 -19.08
C ALA A 47 -26.91 -10.07 -20.23
N GLU A 48 -27.29 -11.29 -19.91
CA GLU A 48 -27.55 -12.33 -20.91
C GLU A 48 -28.89 -12.10 -21.63
N LYS A 49 -28.95 -12.53 -22.90
CA LYS A 49 -30.05 -12.17 -23.81
C LYS A 49 -31.41 -12.75 -23.40
N SER A 50 -31.44 -13.96 -22.88
CA SER A 50 -32.67 -14.69 -22.55
C SER A 50 -32.73 -15.09 -21.09
N LYS A 51 -33.94 -15.24 -20.52
CA LYS A 51 -34.14 -15.74 -19.16
C LYS A 51 -33.49 -17.10 -18.92
N LYS A 52 -33.47 -17.96 -19.92
CA LYS A 52 -32.81 -19.28 -19.85
C LYS A 52 -31.30 -19.12 -19.72
N GLU A 53 -30.71 -18.27 -20.50
CA GLU A 53 -29.27 -17.96 -20.44
C GLU A 53 -28.91 -17.27 -19.10
N GLN A 54 -29.72 -16.30 -18.66
CA GLN A 54 -29.56 -15.63 -17.36
C GLN A 54 -29.50 -16.65 -16.22
N GLN A 55 -30.44 -17.59 -16.15
CA GLN A 55 -30.44 -18.63 -15.13
C GLN A 55 -29.24 -19.59 -15.26
N ALA A 56 -28.86 -19.95 -16.48
CA ALA A 56 -27.74 -20.87 -16.71
C ALA A 56 -26.39 -20.22 -16.30
N TRP A 57 -26.19 -18.94 -16.65
CA TRP A 57 -24.97 -18.21 -16.31
C TRP A 57 -24.94 -17.78 -14.84
N SER A 58 -26.07 -17.39 -14.25
CA SER A 58 -26.17 -17.14 -12.81
C SER A 58 -25.67 -18.35 -12.01
N ARG A 59 -26.15 -19.56 -12.35
CA ARG A 59 -25.69 -20.80 -11.69
C ARG A 59 -24.18 -21.03 -11.85
N ARG A 60 -23.62 -20.77 -13.04
CA ARG A 60 -22.18 -20.93 -13.27
C ARG A 60 -21.36 -19.91 -12.47
N PHE A 61 -21.78 -18.66 -12.45
CA PHE A 61 -21.16 -17.58 -11.68
C PHE A 61 -21.22 -17.86 -10.18
N LEU A 62 -22.39 -18.30 -9.68
CA LEU A 62 -22.57 -18.67 -8.28
C LEU A 62 -21.63 -19.81 -7.88
N ASN A 63 -21.60 -20.90 -8.67
CA ASN A 63 -20.74 -22.05 -8.38
C ASN A 63 -19.26 -21.67 -8.34
N LEU A 64 -18.82 -20.79 -9.23
CA LEU A 64 -17.45 -20.31 -9.29
C LEU A 64 -17.06 -19.50 -8.04
N MET A 65 -17.97 -18.63 -7.54
CA MET A 65 -17.76 -17.81 -6.34
C MET A 65 -17.87 -18.63 -5.05
N VAL A 66 -18.84 -19.52 -4.94
CA VAL A 66 -19.02 -20.40 -3.77
C VAL A 66 -17.81 -21.34 -3.61
N ALA A 67 -17.31 -21.90 -4.72
CA ALA A 67 -16.07 -22.67 -4.70
C ALA A 67 -14.82 -21.81 -4.38
N ARG A 68 -14.94 -20.49 -4.39
CA ARG A 68 -13.82 -19.56 -4.24
C ARG A 68 -12.74 -19.76 -5.29
N ASP A 69 -13.10 -20.29 -6.45
CA ASP A 69 -12.22 -20.46 -7.60
C ASP A 69 -11.94 -19.11 -8.28
N PHE A 70 -12.91 -18.18 -8.17
CA PHE A 70 -12.84 -16.82 -8.63
C PHE A 70 -13.69 -15.92 -7.73
N LEU A 71 -13.17 -14.74 -7.41
CA LEU A 71 -13.96 -13.67 -6.78
C LEU A 71 -13.78 -12.36 -7.55
N PRO A 72 -14.90 -11.62 -7.80
CA PRO A 72 -14.80 -10.28 -8.36
C PRO A 72 -14.27 -9.29 -7.32
N ASN A 73 -13.89 -8.11 -7.76
CA ASN A 73 -13.44 -7.03 -6.89
C ASN A 73 -14.51 -6.57 -5.89
N SER A 74 -14.05 -5.89 -4.83
CA SER A 74 -14.93 -5.38 -3.77
C SER A 74 -16.10 -4.52 -4.28
N PRO A 75 -15.94 -3.57 -5.22
CA PRO A 75 -17.08 -2.82 -5.77
C PRO A 75 -18.15 -3.71 -6.38
N THR A 76 -17.79 -4.77 -7.11
CA THR A 76 -18.78 -5.70 -7.67
C THR A 76 -19.51 -6.47 -6.56
N LEU A 77 -18.79 -6.98 -5.54
CA LEU A 77 -19.41 -7.68 -4.41
C LEU A 77 -20.36 -6.76 -3.62
N THR A 78 -19.98 -5.50 -3.44
CA THR A 78 -20.79 -4.52 -2.69
C THR A 78 -21.95 -4.00 -3.51
N GLY A 79 -21.69 -3.61 -4.77
CA GLY A 79 -22.61 -2.80 -5.59
C GLY A 79 -23.61 -3.60 -6.41
N ALA A 80 -23.35 -4.90 -6.70
CA ALA A 80 -24.26 -5.70 -7.51
C ALA A 80 -25.65 -5.79 -6.85
N GLY A 81 -26.69 -5.45 -7.62
CA GLY A 81 -28.07 -5.35 -7.12
C GLY A 81 -28.39 -4.07 -6.33
N ARG A 82 -27.43 -3.13 -6.24
CA ARG A 82 -27.60 -1.78 -5.70
C ARG A 82 -27.40 -0.76 -6.81
N ASP A 83 -27.81 0.48 -6.57
CA ASP A 83 -27.56 1.60 -7.47
C ASP A 83 -26.13 2.17 -7.27
N MET A 84 -25.12 1.34 -7.51
CA MET A 84 -23.71 1.65 -7.27
C MET A 84 -22.82 1.20 -8.43
N CYS A 85 -21.67 1.86 -8.60
CA CYS A 85 -20.65 1.45 -9.56
C CYS A 85 -19.95 0.15 -9.15
N LEU A 86 -19.72 -0.73 -10.13
CA LEU A 86 -19.06 -2.03 -9.95
C LEU A 86 -17.57 -2.01 -10.26
N SER A 87 -17.05 -0.90 -10.79
CA SER A 87 -15.63 -0.74 -11.17
C SER A 87 -14.82 -0.12 -10.05
N ALA A 88 -13.53 -0.51 -9.96
CA ALA A 88 -12.62 -0.04 -8.93
C ALA A 88 -11.60 0.99 -9.43
N CYS A 89 -11.24 0.95 -10.72
CA CYS A 89 -10.08 1.61 -11.30
C CYS A 89 -10.50 2.61 -12.37
N PHE A 90 -10.04 3.86 -12.24
CA PHE A 90 -10.39 4.96 -13.15
C PHE A 90 -9.16 5.82 -13.44
N VAL A 91 -9.08 6.39 -14.63
CA VAL A 91 -8.15 7.47 -14.96
C VAL A 91 -8.95 8.68 -15.45
N LEU A 92 -8.70 9.83 -14.83
CA LEU A 92 -9.35 11.09 -15.17
C LEU A 92 -8.34 12.08 -15.75
N PRO A 93 -8.71 12.88 -16.74
CA PRO A 93 -7.81 13.89 -17.30
C PRO A 93 -7.71 15.11 -16.39
N VAL A 94 -6.52 15.74 -16.41
CA VAL A 94 -6.30 17.07 -15.86
C VAL A 94 -5.70 17.92 -16.97
N GLY A 95 -6.48 18.85 -17.54
CA GLY A 95 -6.01 19.75 -18.60
C GLY A 95 -5.55 21.10 -18.03
N ASP A 96 -4.69 21.80 -18.75
CA ASP A 96 -4.07 23.07 -18.35
C ASP A 96 -5.03 24.27 -18.42
N SER A 97 -6.17 24.15 -17.72
CA SER A 97 -7.13 25.26 -17.56
C SER A 97 -7.91 25.10 -16.25
N MET A 98 -8.30 26.22 -15.63
CA MET A 98 -9.08 26.18 -14.39
C MET A 98 -10.37 25.35 -14.51
N PRO A 99 -11.19 25.46 -15.57
CA PRO A 99 -12.34 24.58 -15.73
C PRO A 99 -11.98 23.10 -15.73
N SER A 100 -10.97 22.69 -16.51
CA SER A 100 -10.54 21.28 -16.57
C SER A 100 -10.00 20.76 -15.26
N ILE A 101 -9.25 21.57 -14.52
CA ILE A 101 -8.70 21.21 -13.20
C ILE A 101 -9.84 21.00 -12.20
N PHE A 102 -10.79 21.93 -12.10
CA PHE A 102 -11.89 21.79 -11.16
C PHE A 102 -12.93 20.76 -11.61
N ASP A 103 -13.08 20.51 -12.90
CA ASP A 103 -13.82 19.33 -13.37
C ASP A 103 -13.15 18.02 -12.92
N ALA A 104 -11.82 17.95 -12.92
CA ALA A 104 -11.12 16.78 -12.38
C ALA A 104 -11.41 16.61 -10.88
N VAL A 105 -11.41 17.68 -10.08
CA VAL A 105 -11.77 17.65 -8.65
C VAL A 105 -13.22 17.14 -8.45
N LYS A 106 -14.19 17.73 -9.16
CA LYS A 106 -15.59 17.31 -9.13
C LYS A 106 -15.75 15.84 -9.51
N ASN A 107 -15.14 15.43 -10.62
CA ASN A 107 -15.25 14.07 -11.13
C ASN A 107 -14.59 13.06 -10.18
N THR A 108 -13.49 13.43 -9.52
CA THR A 108 -12.86 12.63 -8.46
C THR A 108 -13.81 12.39 -7.31
N ALA A 109 -14.49 13.43 -6.82
CA ALA A 109 -15.47 13.31 -5.74
C ALA A 109 -16.62 12.34 -6.11
N LEU A 110 -17.11 12.41 -7.35
CA LEU A 110 -18.17 11.52 -7.85
C LEU A 110 -17.69 10.06 -7.95
N VAL A 111 -16.47 9.82 -8.44
CA VAL A 111 -15.88 8.47 -8.50
C VAL A 111 -15.61 7.92 -7.10
N HIS A 112 -15.07 8.73 -6.18
CA HIS A 112 -14.78 8.30 -4.81
C HIS A 112 -16.05 8.02 -4.01
N LYS A 113 -17.12 8.77 -4.24
CA LYS A 113 -18.45 8.49 -3.66
C LYS A 113 -18.90 7.05 -3.98
N GLU A 114 -18.60 6.55 -5.17
CA GLU A 114 -18.91 5.19 -5.61
C GLU A 114 -17.85 4.15 -5.18
N GLY A 115 -16.78 4.57 -4.46
CA GLY A 115 -15.70 3.68 -3.99
C GLY A 115 -14.62 3.36 -5.01
N GLY A 116 -14.58 4.09 -6.13
CA GLY A 116 -13.52 3.98 -7.14
C GLY A 116 -12.20 4.63 -6.69
N GLY A 117 -11.08 4.15 -7.22
CA GLY A 117 -9.78 4.80 -7.11
C GLY A 117 -9.40 5.47 -8.43
N THR A 118 -8.82 6.66 -8.36
CA THR A 118 -8.54 7.51 -9.53
C THR A 118 -7.04 7.67 -9.80
N GLY A 119 -6.68 7.85 -11.06
CA GLY A 119 -5.34 8.19 -11.48
C GLY A 119 -5.33 9.43 -12.37
N PHE A 120 -4.24 10.20 -12.29
CA PHE A 120 -4.08 11.47 -12.98
C PHE A 120 -2.68 11.61 -13.58
N ASP A 121 -2.59 12.14 -14.79
CA ASP A 121 -1.37 12.67 -15.37
C ASP A 121 -1.33 14.19 -15.20
N PHE A 122 -0.44 14.68 -14.36
CA PHE A 122 -0.22 16.10 -14.13
C PHE A 122 0.78 16.72 -15.11
N SER A 123 1.39 15.92 -15.99
CA SER A 123 2.46 16.35 -16.89
C SER A 123 2.00 17.29 -17.99
N GLN A 124 0.70 17.52 -18.14
CA GLN A 124 0.16 18.45 -19.12
C GLN A 124 -0.06 19.86 -18.56
N LEU A 125 0.04 20.01 -17.24
CA LEU A 125 -0.06 21.32 -16.59
C LEU A 125 1.23 22.11 -16.79
N ARG A 126 1.10 23.42 -17.05
CA ARG A 126 2.26 24.31 -17.10
C ARG A 126 3.01 24.33 -15.77
N PRO A 127 4.34 24.48 -15.81
CA PRO A 127 5.14 24.49 -14.60
C PRO A 127 4.86 25.73 -13.72
N GLN A 128 5.19 25.59 -12.45
CA GLN A 128 5.17 26.69 -11.48
C GLN A 128 5.96 27.88 -11.99
N GLY A 129 5.45 29.10 -11.74
CA GLY A 129 6.07 30.34 -12.20
C GLY A 129 5.85 30.68 -13.68
N SER A 130 5.20 29.82 -14.46
CA SER A 130 4.85 30.15 -15.86
C SER A 130 3.93 31.34 -15.93
N PHE A 131 4.23 32.27 -16.87
CA PHE A 131 3.44 33.49 -17.04
C PHE A 131 2.04 33.21 -17.58
N VAL A 132 1.03 33.76 -16.90
CA VAL A 132 -0.39 33.65 -17.30
C VAL A 132 -0.85 34.95 -17.98
N ARG A 133 -0.89 34.96 -19.31
CA ARG A 133 -1.18 36.16 -20.11
C ARG A 133 -2.46 36.91 -19.71
N LYS A 134 -3.55 36.17 -19.38
CA LYS A 134 -4.85 36.77 -19.09
C LYS A 134 -4.87 37.56 -17.76
N THR A 135 -4.20 37.05 -16.73
CA THR A 135 -4.16 37.65 -15.39
C THR A 135 -2.86 38.43 -15.12
N GLN A 136 -1.89 38.32 -16.00
CA GLN A 136 -0.54 38.86 -15.86
C GLN A 136 0.20 38.40 -14.57
N GLY A 137 -0.26 37.29 -14.01
CA GLY A 137 0.35 36.62 -12.85
C GLY A 137 1.15 35.39 -13.27
N VAL A 138 1.47 34.55 -12.29
CA VAL A 138 2.22 33.31 -12.47
C VAL A 138 1.39 32.08 -12.11
N ALA A 139 1.66 30.96 -12.77
CA ALA A 139 0.99 29.69 -12.53
C ALA A 139 1.49 29.05 -11.21
N SER A 140 0.58 28.36 -10.54
CA SER A 140 0.87 27.64 -9.28
C SER A 140 1.56 26.29 -9.50
N GLY A 141 1.57 25.77 -10.74
CA GLY A 141 2.13 24.47 -11.09
C GLY A 141 1.28 23.25 -10.71
N PRO A 142 1.67 22.06 -11.16
CA PRO A 142 0.92 20.81 -10.99
C PRO A 142 0.74 20.38 -9.53
N LEU A 143 1.75 20.63 -8.67
CA LEU A 143 1.75 20.18 -7.27
C LEU A 143 0.67 20.88 -6.44
N SER A 144 0.40 22.14 -6.73
CA SER A 144 -0.68 22.89 -6.06
C SER A 144 -2.04 22.28 -6.33
N PHE A 145 -2.31 21.87 -7.56
CA PHE A 145 -3.57 21.25 -7.93
C PHE A 145 -3.70 19.80 -7.46
N LEU A 146 -2.58 19.07 -7.37
CA LEU A 146 -2.56 17.76 -6.74
C LEU A 146 -3.00 17.87 -5.26
N LYS A 147 -2.53 18.87 -4.51
CA LYS A 147 -2.96 19.15 -3.12
C LYS A 147 -4.46 19.47 -3.02
N VAL A 148 -5.03 20.15 -4.01
CA VAL A 148 -6.49 20.43 -4.04
C VAL A 148 -7.28 19.14 -4.18
N ILE A 149 -6.85 18.21 -5.06
CA ILE A 149 -7.50 16.90 -5.22
C ILE A 149 -7.32 16.04 -3.96
N ASP A 150 -6.16 16.11 -3.30
CA ASP A 150 -5.91 15.42 -2.02
C ASP A 150 -6.88 15.88 -0.94
N ALA A 151 -7.02 17.19 -0.74
CA ALA A 151 -7.96 17.79 0.22
C ALA A 151 -9.42 17.42 -0.10
N ALA A 152 -9.80 17.42 -1.37
CA ALA A 152 -11.14 16.99 -1.80
C ALA A 152 -11.36 15.50 -1.51
N THR A 153 -10.34 14.65 -1.70
CA THR A 153 -10.39 13.22 -1.38
C THR A 153 -10.55 12.98 0.12
N GLU A 154 -9.85 13.75 0.95
CA GLU A 154 -9.98 13.66 2.41
C GLU A 154 -11.39 14.04 2.89
N ALA A 155 -12.00 15.02 2.24
CA ALA A 155 -13.38 15.46 2.57
C ALA A 155 -14.44 14.44 2.14
N VAL A 156 -14.22 13.72 1.02
CA VAL A 156 -15.16 12.70 0.50
C VAL A 156 -14.85 11.34 1.13
N LYS A 157 -15.05 11.24 2.45
CA LYS A 157 -15.04 9.94 3.14
C LYS A 157 -16.37 9.26 2.90
N GLN A 158 -16.37 8.21 2.10
CA GLN A 158 -17.55 7.35 2.01
C GLN A 158 -17.92 6.83 3.39
N GLY A 159 -19.19 6.92 3.78
CA GLY A 159 -19.76 6.45 5.06
C GLY A 159 -19.22 5.12 5.58
N GLY A 160 -17.91 5.01 5.80
CA GLY A 160 -17.22 3.93 6.48
C GLY A 160 -16.76 2.73 5.64
N THR A 161 -17.06 2.64 4.33
CA THR A 161 -16.82 1.39 3.59
C THR A 161 -15.48 1.33 2.83
N ARG A 162 -15.01 2.44 2.22
CA ARG A 162 -13.72 2.51 1.52
C ARG A 162 -13.19 3.94 1.49
N ARG A 163 -11.90 4.15 1.79
CA ARG A 163 -11.21 5.43 1.62
C ARG A 163 -10.89 5.62 0.14
N GLY A 164 -11.11 6.83 -0.40
CA GLY A 164 -10.63 7.22 -1.73
C GLY A 164 -9.11 7.13 -1.80
N ALA A 165 -8.60 6.74 -2.95
CA ALA A 165 -7.15 6.70 -3.20
C ALA A 165 -6.87 7.21 -4.61
N ASN A 166 -5.74 7.91 -4.77
CA ASN A 166 -5.33 8.50 -6.03
C ASN A 166 -3.94 8.01 -6.45
N MET A 167 -3.67 8.07 -7.75
CA MET A 167 -2.34 8.01 -8.34
C MET A 167 -2.02 9.34 -9.00
N GLY A 168 -0.96 9.99 -8.58
CA GLY A 168 -0.40 11.16 -9.24
C GLY A 168 0.81 10.77 -10.08
N VAL A 169 0.76 11.06 -11.37
CA VAL A 169 1.86 10.79 -12.30
C VAL A 169 2.44 12.11 -12.80
N LEU A 170 3.76 12.25 -12.76
CA LEU A 170 4.48 13.33 -13.42
C LEU A 170 5.61 12.75 -14.27
N ARG A 171 5.74 13.23 -15.51
CA ARG A 171 6.84 12.82 -16.40
C ARG A 171 8.17 13.35 -15.87
N VAL A 172 9.20 12.54 -16.00
CA VAL A 172 10.56 12.87 -15.55
C VAL A 172 11.13 14.12 -16.26
N ASP A 173 10.66 14.43 -17.46
CA ASP A 173 11.06 15.59 -18.27
C ASP A 173 10.24 16.87 -17.99
N HIS A 174 9.35 16.87 -16.99
CA HIS A 174 8.62 18.06 -16.56
C HIS A 174 9.53 19.01 -15.75
N PRO A 175 9.43 20.36 -15.89
CA PRO A 175 10.24 21.30 -15.12
C PRO A 175 10.15 21.12 -13.60
N ASP A 176 8.98 20.83 -13.04
CA ASP A 176 8.70 20.69 -11.60
C ASP A 176 8.99 19.29 -11.04
N ILE A 177 9.78 18.47 -11.74
CA ILE A 177 10.00 17.06 -11.38
C ILE A 177 10.69 16.88 -10.03
N GLU A 178 11.66 17.74 -9.67
CA GLU A 178 12.40 17.59 -8.41
C GLU A 178 11.52 17.89 -7.20
N GLU A 179 10.64 18.88 -7.32
CA GLU A 179 9.66 19.21 -6.28
C GLU A 179 8.63 18.08 -6.13
N PHE A 180 8.17 17.48 -7.26
CA PHE A 180 7.29 16.34 -7.23
C PHE A 180 7.92 15.13 -6.54
N ILE A 181 9.18 14.81 -6.82
CA ILE A 181 9.91 13.71 -6.20
C ILE A 181 9.98 13.90 -4.67
N SER A 182 10.16 15.13 -4.21
CA SER A 182 10.38 15.45 -2.80
C SER A 182 9.10 15.75 -2.00
N MET A 183 7.93 15.82 -2.66
CA MET A 183 6.70 16.34 -2.04
C MET A 183 6.13 15.52 -0.87
N LYS A 184 6.54 14.27 -0.69
CA LYS A 184 6.09 13.39 0.40
C LYS A 184 7.18 13.10 1.44
N LYS A 185 8.31 13.80 1.41
CA LYS A 185 9.44 13.56 2.33
C LYS A 185 9.08 13.78 3.81
N ASP A 186 8.09 14.61 4.10
CA ASP A 186 7.58 14.84 5.45
C ASP A 186 6.74 13.66 6.01
N GLY A 187 6.35 12.72 5.16
CA GLY A 187 5.48 11.59 5.53
C GLY A 187 4.01 11.95 5.80
N GLU A 188 3.66 13.25 5.76
CA GLU A 188 2.35 13.77 6.14
C GLU A 188 1.59 14.40 4.95
N SER A 189 2.31 14.90 3.95
CA SER A 189 1.72 15.56 2.79
C SER A 189 1.07 14.56 1.83
N VAL A 190 -0.07 14.96 1.25
CA VAL A 190 -0.81 14.25 0.18
C VAL A 190 -0.98 12.75 0.43
N THR A 191 -1.43 12.42 1.61
CA THR A 191 -1.56 11.02 2.10
C THR A 191 -2.58 10.18 1.31
N ASN A 192 -3.51 10.82 0.57
CA ASN A 192 -4.48 10.13 -0.29
C ASN A 192 -3.93 9.84 -1.69
N PHE A 193 -2.67 10.20 -1.96
CA PHE A 193 -1.98 9.92 -3.21
C PHE A 193 -0.85 8.90 -3.04
N ASN A 194 -0.81 7.92 -3.92
CA ASN A 194 0.44 7.30 -4.36
C ASN A 194 0.99 8.18 -5.48
N ILE A 195 2.29 8.41 -5.53
CA ILE A 195 2.92 9.18 -6.60
C ILE A 195 3.90 8.32 -7.38
N SER A 196 3.97 8.54 -8.70
CA SER A 196 4.89 7.82 -9.57
C SER A 196 5.51 8.75 -10.60
N VAL A 197 6.81 8.60 -10.82
CA VAL A 197 7.51 9.27 -11.90
C VAL A 197 7.37 8.46 -13.18
N ALA A 198 6.84 9.08 -14.25
CA ALA A 198 6.79 8.47 -15.57
C ALA A 198 8.16 8.62 -16.25
N ILE A 199 8.93 7.52 -16.21
CA ILE A 199 10.28 7.42 -16.76
C ILE A 199 10.22 7.20 -18.27
N THR A 200 11.03 7.97 -19.01
CA THR A 200 11.17 7.87 -20.47
C THR A 200 12.43 7.08 -20.84
N GLU A 201 12.44 6.50 -22.06
CA GLU A 201 13.63 5.83 -22.60
C GLU A 201 14.81 6.80 -22.77
N ASP A 202 14.55 8.08 -23.07
CA ASP A 202 15.61 9.09 -23.20
C ASP A 202 16.26 9.41 -21.85
N PHE A 203 15.48 9.47 -20.77
CA PHE A 203 16.02 9.57 -19.42
C PHE A 203 16.91 8.37 -19.07
N MET A 204 16.45 7.14 -19.34
CA MET A 204 17.24 5.93 -19.04
C MET A 204 18.51 5.85 -19.88
N LYS A 205 18.49 6.30 -21.13
CA LYS A 205 19.70 6.40 -21.97
C LYS A 205 20.67 7.44 -21.40
N ALA A 206 20.18 8.61 -20.99
CA ALA A 206 21.00 9.65 -20.36
C ALA A 206 21.61 9.15 -19.04
N LEU A 207 20.84 8.47 -18.20
CA LEU A 207 21.30 7.86 -16.94
C LEU A 207 22.42 6.85 -17.19
N LYS A 208 22.24 5.93 -18.15
CA LYS A 208 23.24 4.93 -18.50
C LYS A 208 24.57 5.55 -19.00
N ASN A 209 24.48 6.67 -19.70
CA ASN A 209 25.65 7.34 -20.31
C ASN A 209 26.24 8.43 -19.40
N GLY A 210 25.75 8.61 -18.17
CA GLY A 210 26.20 9.66 -17.25
C GLY A 210 25.90 11.09 -17.74
N GLY A 211 24.88 11.25 -18.61
CA GLY A 211 24.56 12.50 -19.30
C GLY A 211 23.35 13.24 -18.72
N SER A 212 22.96 14.25 -19.47
CA SER A 212 21.76 15.06 -19.19
C SER A 212 20.64 14.74 -20.21
N TYR A 213 19.40 15.00 -19.79
CA TYR A 213 18.21 14.86 -20.64
C TYR A 213 17.46 16.19 -20.73
N ASP A 214 16.67 16.36 -21.77
CA ASP A 214 15.92 17.59 -22.01
C ASP A 214 14.72 17.70 -21.08
N ILE A 215 14.50 18.92 -20.56
CA ILE A 215 13.30 19.32 -19.83
C ILE A 215 12.37 20.02 -20.81
N VAL A 216 11.11 19.63 -20.82
CA VAL A 216 10.09 20.08 -21.76
C VAL A 216 8.99 20.84 -21.03
N ASP A 217 8.76 22.08 -21.36
CA ASP A 217 7.57 22.81 -20.91
C ASP A 217 6.36 22.32 -21.72
N PRO A 218 5.36 21.71 -21.06
CA PRO A 218 4.22 21.12 -21.76
C PRO A 218 3.29 22.16 -22.40
N TYR A 219 3.23 23.38 -21.84
CA TYR A 219 2.42 24.48 -22.37
C TYR A 219 3.03 25.09 -23.62
N LEU A 220 4.36 25.27 -23.62
CA LEU A 220 5.10 25.81 -24.77
C LEU A 220 5.38 24.73 -25.84
N GLY A 221 5.33 23.46 -25.46
CA GLY A 221 5.76 22.34 -26.33
C GLY A 221 7.24 22.38 -26.69
N LYS A 222 8.09 23.03 -25.87
CA LYS A 222 9.49 23.32 -26.17
C LYS A 222 10.42 22.83 -25.07
N LYS A 223 11.65 22.52 -25.44
CA LYS A 223 12.75 22.27 -24.52
C LYS A 223 13.14 23.60 -23.84
N VAL A 224 13.11 23.60 -22.52
CA VAL A 224 13.40 24.80 -21.71
C VAL A 224 14.69 24.68 -20.87
N GLY A 225 15.31 23.50 -20.88
CA GLY A 225 16.54 23.27 -20.13
C GLY A 225 16.98 21.80 -20.22
N LYS A 226 17.99 21.48 -19.43
CA LYS A 226 18.48 20.11 -19.23
C LYS A 226 18.72 19.85 -17.75
N LYS A 227 18.51 18.61 -17.32
CA LYS A 227 18.87 18.15 -15.99
C LYS A 227 19.82 16.96 -16.09
N ASN A 228 20.70 16.80 -15.10
CA ASN A 228 21.57 15.65 -15.00
C ASN A 228 20.73 14.43 -14.60
N ALA A 229 20.75 13.36 -15.43
CA ALA A 229 19.93 12.18 -15.19
C ALA A 229 20.31 11.44 -13.89
N ARG A 230 21.60 11.41 -13.52
CA ARG A 230 22.08 10.79 -12.29
C ARG A 230 21.51 11.49 -11.06
N GLN A 231 21.60 12.81 -11.00
CA GLN A 231 21.11 13.60 -9.87
C GLN A 231 19.60 13.40 -9.64
N VAL A 232 18.81 13.43 -10.71
CA VAL A 232 17.36 13.22 -10.60
C VAL A 232 17.05 11.77 -10.18
N PHE A 233 17.79 10.80 -10.70
CA PHE A 233 17.61 9.40 -10.31
C PHE A 233 17.98 9.15 -8.85
N ASP A 234 19.06 9.76 -8.35
CA ASP A 234 19.44 9.69 -6.93
C ASP A 234 18.37 10.31 -6.03
N ALA A 235 17.77 11.43 -6.44
CA ALA A 235 16.67 12.03 -5.70
C ALA A 235 15.43 11.13 -5.63
N ILE A 236 15.11 10.42 -6.73
CA ILE A 236 14.02 9.42 -6.79
C ILE A 236 14.33 8.27 -5.82
N VAL A 237 15.54 7.70 -5.90
CA VAL A 237 15.97 6.58 -5.06
C VAL A 237 15.94 6.96 -3.58
N HIS A 238 16.48 8.12 -3.23
CA HIS A 238 16.48 8.65 -1.86
C HIS A 238 15.07 8.81 -1.30
N SER A 239 14.16 9.46 -2.04
CA SER A 239 12.78 9.66 -1.60
C SER A 239 12.04 8.33 -1.45
N ALA A 240 12.19 7.41 -2.39
CA ALA A 240 11.58 6.10 -2.31
C ALA A 240 12.11 5.26 -1.15
N TRP A 241 13.42 5.33 -0.86
CA TRP A 241 14.03 4.71 0.31
C TRP A 241 13.47 5.28 1.61
N LEU A 242 13.28 6.60 1.68
CA LEU A 242 12.81 7.31 2.88
C LEU A 242 11.35 7.00 3.22
N VAL A 243 10.44 7.11 2.24
CA VAL A 243 8.98 7.07 2.46
C VAL A 243 8.21 6.07 1.58
N GLY A 244 8.88 5.30 0.70
CA GLY A 244 8.25 4.37 -0.22
C GLY A 244 7.62 5.01 -1.47
N ASP A 245 7.76 6.31 -1.64
CA ASP A 245 7.30 7.12 -2.78
C ASP A 245 8.45 8.02 -3.29
N PRO A 246 8.53 8.32 -4.61
CA PRO A 246 7.65 7.86 -5.68
C PRO A 246 7.96 6.44 -6.20
N GLY A 247 6.93 5.76 -6.72
CA GLY A 247 7.14 4.63 -7.60
C GLY A 247 7.61 5.06 -9.00
N LEU A 248 7.92 4.09 -9.87
CA LEU A 248 8.26 4.34 -11.28
C LEU A 248 7.23 3.71 -12.20
N LEU A 249 6.87 4.44 -13.27
CA LEU A 249 6.14 3.93 -14.42
C LEU A 249 7.04 4.06 -15.66
N PHE A 250 7.35 2.96 -16.31
CA PHE A 250 8.11 2.96 -17.58
C PHE A 250 7.13 3.26 -18.73
N ILE A 251 6.83 4.55 -18.89
CA ILE A 251 5.70 5.02 -19.71
C ILE A 251 5.83 4.67 -21.19
N ASP A 252 7.03 4.68 -21.74
CA ASP A 252 7.23 4.32 -23.14
C ASP A 252 6.98 2.83 -23.36
N ARG A 253 7.32 1.99 -22.40
CA ARG A 253 7.01 0.56 -22.42
C ARG A 253 5.52 0.27 -22.29
N ILE A 254 4.83 0.98 -21.41
CA ILE A 254 3.36 0.91 -21.31
C ILE A 254 2.76 1.19 -22.68
N ASN A 255 3.23 2.23 -23.37
CA ASN A 255 2.71 2.64 -24.68
C ASN A 255 3.15 1.73 -25.82
N GLN A 256 4.36 1.13 -25.76
CA GLN A 256 4.75 0.08 -26.72
C GLN A 256 3.82 -1.13 -26.69
N LEU A 257 3.29 -1.47 -25.51
CA LEU A 257 2.42 -2.63 -25.30
C LEU A 257 0.94 -2.24 -25.18
N ASN A 258 0.58 -0.98 -25.40
CA ASN A 258 -0.81 -0.52 -25.40
C ASN A 258 -1.62 -1.22 -26.49
N PRO A 259 -2.66 -1.99 -26.16
CA PRO A 259 -3.46 -2.67 -27.17
C PRO A 259 -4.30 -1.73 -28.03
N THR A 260 -4.56 -0.51 -27.59
CA THR A 260 -5.39 0.50 -28.26
C THR A 260 -4.58 1.74 -28.69
N LYS A 261 -3.43 1.52 -29.34
CA LYS A 261 -2.48 2.58 -29.75
C LYS A 261 -3.11 3.70 -30.57
N GLY A 262 -4.10 3.39 -31.40
CA GLY A 262 -4.80 4.37 -32.23
C GLY A 262 -5.66 5.37 -31.45
N LEU A 263 -5.85 5.17 -30.13
CA LEU A 263 -6.53 6.14 -29.25
C LEU A 263 -5.56 7.17 -28.64
N GLY A 264 -4.27 7.08 -28.96
CA GLY A 264 -3.24 7.91 -28.37
C GLY A 264 -2.53 7.25 -27.17
N PRO A 265 -1.63 7.99 -26.50
CA PRO A 265 -0.84 7.45 -25.43
C PRO A 265 -1.65 7.29 -24.12
N ILE A 266 -1.38 6.20 -23.42
CA ILE A 266 -1.73 6.04 -22.00
C ILE A 266 -0.74 6.89 -21.19
N ARG A 267 -1.24 7.66 -20.21
CA ARG A 267 -0.45 8.63 -19.45
C ARG A 267 -0.43 8.37 -17.94
N ALA A 268 -1.41 7.64 -17.43
CA ALA A 268 -1.55 7.34 -16.01
C ALA A 268 -2.07 5.92 -15.77
N THR A 269 -2.07 5.51 -14.52
CA THR A 269 -2.66 4.26 -14.04
C THR A 269 -3.62 4.54 -12.89
N ASN A 270 -4.40 3.53 -12.48
CA ASN A 270 -5.12 3.53 -11.21
C ASN A 270 -4.15 3.58 -10.00
N PRO A 271 -4.63 3.76 -8.75
CA PRO A 271 -3.78 3.92 -7.57
C PRO A 271 -2.77 2.81 -7.30
N CYS A 272 -3.08 1.56 -7.67
CA CYS A 272 -2.21 0.40 -7.44
C CYS A 272 -1.29 0.07 -8.64
N GLY A 273 -1.42 0.79 -9.75
CA GLY A 273 -0.53 0.68 -10.92
C GLY A 273 -0.79 -0.49 -11.86
N GLU A 274 -1.77 -1.38 -11.58
CA GLU A 274 -2.06 -2.53 -12.43
C GLU A 274 -2.90 -2.22 -13.66
N GLN A 275 -3.52 -1.02 -13.71
CA GLN A 275 -4.40 -0.61 -14.81
C GLN A 275 -3.91 0.68 -15.48
N PRO A 276 -2.99 0.58 -16.45
CA PRO A 276 -2.74 1.69 -17.39
C PRO A 276 -3.97 1.91 -18.27
N LEU A 277 -4.59 3.09 -18.15
CA LEU A 277 -5.87 3.42 -18.78
C LEU A 277 -5.77 4.72 -19.55
N HIS A 278 -6.63 4.85 -20.58
CA HIS A 278 -6.89 6.15 -21.22
C HIS A 278 -7.72 7.05 -20.29
N SER A 279 -7.73 8.35 -20.57
CA SER A 279 -8.61 9.29 -19.86
C SER A 279 -10.08 8.88 -19.98
N TYR A 280 -10.81 8.92 -18.88
CA TYR A 280 -12.19 8.46 -18.73
C TYR A 280 -12.38 6.95 -18.96
N GLU A 281 -11.32 6.15 -19.00
CA GLU A 281 -11.43 4.70 -19.03
C GLU A 281 -11.53 4.14 -17.63
N SER A 282 -12.26 3.05 -17.48
CA SER A 282 -12.43 2.30 -16.24
C SER A 282 -12.22 0.82 -16.50
N CYS A 283 -11.86 0.09 -15.44
CA CYS A 283 -11.72 -1.35 -15.49
C CYS A 283 -12.34 -2.02 -14.26
N ASN A 284 -13.10 -3.08 -14.49
CA ASN A 284 -13.57 -4.00 -13.47
C ASN A 284 -12.62 -5.19 -13.36
N LEU A 285 -12.51 -5.74 -12.16
CA LEU A 285 -11.49 -6.73 -11.82
C LEU A 285 -12.13 -7.98 -11.21
N GLY A 286 -11.45 -9.11 -11.39
CA GLY A 286 -11.75 -10.35 -10.68
C GLY A 286 -10.54 -11.26 -10.71
N SER A 287 -10.37 -12.12 -9.71
CA SER A 287 -9.16 -12.93 -9.56
C SER A 287 -9.46 -14.40 -9.31
N LEU A 288 -8.72 -15.25 -10.03
CA LEU A 288 -8.72 -16.69 -9.88
C LEU A 288 -7.88 -17.10 -8.66
N ASN A 289 -8.39 -18.00 -7.82
CA ASN A 289 -7.61 -18.56 -6.72
C ASN A 289 -6.79 -19.76 -7.21
N LEU A 290 -5.54 -19.54 -7.55
CA LEU A 290 -4.66 -20.55 -8.13
C LEU A 290 -4.48 -21.78 -7.21
N SER A 291 -4.52 -21.58 -5.89
CA SER A 291 -4.40 -22.68 -4.91
C SER A 291 -5.45 -23.77 -5.10
N ASN A 292 -6.65 -23.41 -5.54
CA ASN A 292 -7.76 -24.36 -5.74
C ASN A 292 -7.60 -25.26 -6.98
N PHE A 293 -6.69 -24.88 -7.88
CA PHE A 293 -6.39 -25.67 -9.09
C PHE A 293 -5.24 -26.65 -8.91
N TYR A 294 -4.66 -26.73 -7.70
CA TYR A 294 -3.71 -27.77 -7.36
C TYR A 294 -4.39 -29.15 -7.40
N ASN A 295 -3.73 -30.10 -8.06
CA ASN A 295 -4.22 -31.50 -8.15
C ASN A 295 -3.03 -32.45 -8.13
N ALA A 296 -2.80 -33.12 -7.00
CA ALA A 296 -1.67 -34.04 -6.81
C ALA A 296 -1.65 -35.21 -7.80
N ARG A 297 -2.81 -35.57 -8.40
CA ARG A 297 -2.94 -36.70 -9.33
C ARG A 297 -2.57 -36.35 -10.77
N LYS A 298 -2.49 -35.05 -11.12
CA LYS A 298 -2.07 -34.59 -12.45
C LYS A 298 -0.54 -34.53 -12.53
N LYS A 299 0.01 -34.81 -13.73
CA LYS A 299 1.47 -34.79 -14.00
C LYS A 299 2.12 -33.48 -13.55
N ASP A 300 1.50 -32.36 -13.89
CA ASP A 300 1.99 -31.01 -13.58
C ASP A 300 1.44 -30.47 -12.24
N ARG A 301 0.71 -31.30 -11.48
CA ARG A 301 0.02 -30.97 -10.23
C ARG A 301 -0.97 -29.79 -10.35
N ILE A 302 -1.39 -29.43 -11.57
CA ILE A 302 -2.40 -28.39 -11.85
C ILE A 302 -3.51 -29.01 -12.71
N ASP A 303 -4.77 -28.71 -12.38
CA ASP A 303 -5.93 -29.05 -13.18
C ASP A 303 -6.20 -27.96 -14.23
N TRP A 304 -5.47 -28.07 -15.35
CA TRP A 304 -5.55 -27.10 -16.44
C TRP A 304 -6.94 -27.02 -17.09
N ASP A 305 -7.67 -28.13 -17.16
CA ASP A 305 -9.02 -28.15 -17.74
C ASP A 305 -10.02 -27.39 -16.86
N ARG A 306 -9.93 -27.59 -15.53
CA ARG A 306 -10.74 -26.85 -14.57
C ARG A 306 -10.37 -25.36 -14.58
N LEU A 307 -9.10 -25.04 -14.64
CA LEU A 307 -8.60 -23.66 -14.74
C LEU A 307 -9.12 -23.00 -16.02
N ALA A 308 -9.06 -23.66 -17.19
CA ALA A 308 -9.58 -23.13 -18.45
C ALA A 308 -11.08 -22.81 -18.36
N ARG A 309 -11.88 -23.67 -17.77
CA ARG A 309 -13.32 -23.42 -17.57
C ARG A 309 -13.58 -22.24 -16.63
N ALA A 310 -12.80 -22.12 -15.55
CA ALA A 310 -12.88 -20.98 -14.63
C ALA A 310 -12.49 -19.68 -15.31
N ILE A 311 -11.44 -19.66 -16.13
CA ILE A 311 -11.00 -18.52 -16.93
C ILE A 311 -12.13 -18.08 -17.87
N GLY A 312 -12.70 -18.98 -18.66
CA GLY A 312 -13.79 -18.66 -19.60
C GLY A 312 -15.01 -18.08 -18.87
N THR A 313 -15.41 -18.69 -17.76
CA THR A 313 -16.52 -18.19 -16.94
C THR A 313 -16.19 -16.81 -16.34
N GLY A 314 -14.98 -16.61 -15.86
CA GLY A 314 -14.51 -15.32 -15.30
C GLY A 314 -14.44 -14.19 -16.33
N VAL A 315 -13.97 -14.46 -17.56
CA VAL A 315 -13.96 -13.48 -18.66
C VAL A 315 -15.38 -13.04 -19.01
N ARG A 316 -16.30 -13.99 -19.15
CA ARG A 316 -17.71 -13.69 -19.42
C ARG A 316 -18.36 -12.91 -18.27
N PHE A 317 -18.08 -13.28 -17.02
CA PHE A 317 -18.52 -12.54 -15.86
C PHE A 317 -18.08 -11.06 -15.93
N LEU A 318 -16.80 -10.82 -16.20
CA LEU A 318 -16.26 -9.46 -16.26
C LEU A 318 -16.78 -8.67 -17.48
N ASP A 319 -17.01 -9.33 -18.62
CA ASP A 319 -17.65 -8.69 -19.78
C ASP A 319 -19.11 -8.32 -19.48
N ASN A 320 -19.85 -9.19 -18.77
CA ASN A 320 -21.23 -8.91 -18.33
C ASN A 320 -21.27 -7.75 -17.32
N VAL A 321 -20.29 -7.62 -16.42
CA VAL A 321 -20.21 -6.49 -15.49
C VAL A 321 -20.18 -5.16 -16.24
N ILE A 322 -19.51 -5.07 -17.41
CA ILE A 322 -19.49 -3.82 -18.20
C ILE A 322 -20.90 -3.41 -18.64
N GLU A 323 -21.77 -4.39 -18.96
CA GLU A 323 -23.15 -4.11 -19.41
C GLU A 323 -24.08 -3.65 -18.30
N VAL A 324 -23.97 -4.28 -17.12
CA VAL A 324 -24.87 -3.99 -15.99
C VAL A 324 -24.37 -2.89 -15.07
N ASN A 325 -23.13 -2.41 -15.30
CA ASN A 325 -22.49 -1.40 -14.46
C ASN A 325 -23.13 -0.01 -14.66
N ARG A 326 -23.26 0.73 -13.58
CA ARG A 326 -23.60 2.17 -13.59
C ARG A 326 -22.34 2.98 -13.33
N TYR A 327 -21.93 3.74 -14.33
CA TYR A 327 -20.73 4.57 -14.20
C TYR A 327 -21.09 5.96 -13.64
N PRO A 328 -20.22 6.54 -12.80
CA PRO A 328 -20.50 7.85 -12.16
C PRO A 328 -20.52 9.02 -13.16
N LEU A 329 -19.97 8.84 -14.35
CA LEU A 329 -19.92 9.86 -15.39
C LEU A 329 -20.27 9.25 -16.77
N PRO A 330 -21.10 9.93 -17.59
CA PRO A 330 -21.46 9.44 -18.93
C PRO A 330 -20.25 9.19 -19.83
N LYS A 331 -19.19 10.02 -19.70
CA LYS A 331 -17.97 9.87 -20.50
C LYS A 331 -17.18 8.60 -20.12
N ILE A 332 -17.24 8.17 -18.86
CA ILE A 332 -16.66 6.91 -18.42
C ILE A 332 -17.43 5.73 -19.01
N ASP A 333 -18.76 5.80 -19.01
CA ASP A 333 -19.61 4.76 -19.60
C ASP A 333 -19.29 4.58 -21.09
N GLU A 334 -19.29 5.68 -21.86
CA GLU A 334 -18.95 5.69 -23.27
C GLU A 334 -17.57 5.09 -23.56
N THR A 335 -16.54 5.57 -22.85
CA THR A 335 -15.15 5.16 -23.11
C THR A 335 -14.93 3.70 -22.70
N THR A 336 -15.47 3.29 -21.57
CA THR A 336 -15.32 1.92 -21.08
C THR A 336 -16.03 0.92 -21.99
N LYS A 337 -17.26 1.20 -22.45
CA LYS A 337 -17.99 0.37 -23.41
C LYS A 337 -17.32 0.36 -24.78
N ALA A 338 -16.66 1.45 -25.19
CA ALA A 338 -15.94 1.52 -26.46
C ALA A 338 -14.69 0.63 -26.50
N ASN A 339 -14.02 0.44 -25.36
CA ASN A 339 -12.79 -0.37 -25.25
C ASN A 339 -13.04 -1.76 -24.63
N ARG A 340 -14.05 -1.90 -23.77
CA ARG A 340 -14.41 -3.12 -23.06
C ARG A 340 -13.23 -3.80 -22.37
N ARG A 341 -12.36 -3.01 -21.74
CA ARG A 341 -11.20 -3.53 -21.03
C ARG A 341 -11.65 -4.21 -19.75
N ILE A 342 -11.19 -5.44 -19.52
CA ILE A 342 -11.41 -6.21 -18.29
C ILE A 342 -10.08 -6.59 -17.63
N GLY A 343 -10.12 -6.88 -16.35
CA GLY A 343 -8.96 -7.25 -15.56
C GLY A 343 -9.16 -8.58 -14.84
N LEU A 344 -9.11 -9.70 -15.59
CA LEU A 344 -8.96 -11.01 -14.97
C LEU A 344 -7.57 -11.09 -14.36
N GLY A 345 -7.44 -11.53 -13.12
CA GLY A 345 -6.18 -11.66 -12.40
C GLY A 345 -6.10 -12.97 -11.62
N VAL A 346 -5.12 -13.03 -10.71
CA VAL A 346 -4.90 -14.19 -9.85
C VAL A 346 -4.70 -13.80 -8.40
N MET A 347 -4.97 -14.73 -7.49
CA MET A 347 -4.61 -14.76 -6.07
C MET A 347 -4.23 -16.19 -5.69
N GLY A 348 -3.69 -16.42 -4.50
CA GLY A 348 -3.32 -17.77 -4.05
C GLY A 348 -2.06 -18.32 -4.74
N TRP A 349 -1.19 -17.46 -5.30
CA TRP A 349 0.04 -17.89 -5.96
C TRP A 349 1.01 -18.55 -4.98
N ALA A 350 1.28 -17.91 -3.83
CA ALA A 350 2.16 -18.48 -2.81
C ALA A 350 1.59 -19.79 -2.25
N ASP A 351 0.27 -19.88 -2.09
CA ASP A 351 -0.39 -21.12 -1.65
C ASP A 351 -0.23 -22.25 -2.65
N LEU A 352 -0.34 -21.95 -3.95
CA LEU A 352 -0.08 -22.96 -4.99
C LEU A 352 1.36 -23.46 -4.89
N LEU A 353 2.34 -22.58 -4.72
CA LEU A 353 3.75 -22.94 -4.55
C LEU A 353 3.96 -23.82 -3.30
N ILE A 354 3.35 -23.45 -2.16
CA ILE A 354 3.42 -24.23 -0.91
C ILE A 354 2.83 -25.65 -1.12
N ARG A 355 1.65 -25.77 -1.76
CA ARG A 355 1.04 -27.06 -2.07
C ARG A 355 1.92 -27.91 -3.00
N MET A 356 2.63 -27.27 -3.92
CA MET A 356 3.58 -27.93 -4.82
C MET A 356 4.94 -28.18 -4.16
N LYS A 357 5.18 -27.68 -2.95
CA LYS A 357 6.47 -27.71 -2.23
C LYS A 357 7.61 -27.05 -3.03
N ILE A 358 7.29 -25.90 -3.65
CA ILE A 358 8.23 -25.08 -4.41
C ILE A 358 8.48 -23.81 -3.61
N ARG A 359 9.74 -23.52 -3.31
CA ARG A 359 10.10 -22.27 -2.67
C ARG A 359 9.93 -21.10 -3.64
N TYR A 360 9.37 -19.98 -3.17
CA TYR A 360 8.98 -18.82 -3.99
C TYR A 360 10.16 -18.21 -4.78
N ASP A 361 11.33 -18.09 -4.16
CA ASP A 361 12.55 -17.48 -4.70
C ASP A 361 13.46 -18.49 -5.39
N THR A 362 12.90 -19.26 -6.31
CA THR A 362 13.62 -20.26 -7.11
C THR A 362 13.35 -20.12 -8.61
N PRO A 363 14.29 -20.56 -9.47
CA PRO A 363 14.05 -20.61 -10.92
C PRO A 363 12.80 -21.41 -11.28
N GLY A 364 12.54 -22.54 -10.62
CA GLY A 364 11.35 -23.37 -10.86
C GLY A 364 10.03 -22.63 -10.57
N ALA A 365 9.99 -21.75 -9.56
CA ALA A 365 8.84 -20.90 -9.31
C ALA A 365 8.61 -19.87 -10.43
N LEU A 366 9.68 -19.30 -11.01
CA LEU A 366 9.60 -18.37 -12.15
C LEU A 366 9.11 -19.06 -13.43
N GLU A 367 9.63 -20.23 -13.73
CA GLU A 367 9.20 -21.04 -14.89
C GLU A 367 7.72 -21.42 -14.78
N LEU A 368 7.27 -21.81 -13.59
CA LEU A 368 5.87 -22.09 -13.33
C LEU A 368 5.02 -20.84 -13.48
N ALA A 369 5.49 -19.68 -13.01
CA ALA A 369 4.81 -18.40 -13.14
C ALA A 369 4.59 -18.02 -14.60
N GLU A 370 5.61 -18.15 -15.45
CA GLU A 370 5.51 -17.91 -16.89
C GLU A 370 4.52 -18.87 -17.56
N LYS A 371 4.57 -20.17 -17.20
CA LYS A 371 3.67 -21.18 -17.73
C LYS A 371 2.20 -20.88 -17.37
N VAL A 372 1.92 -20.58 -16.10
CA VAL A 372 0.58 -20.26 -15.62
C VAL A 372 0.07 -18.96 -16.25
N ALA A 373 0.86 -17.91 -16.29
CA ALA A 373 0.47 -16.62 -16.85
C ALA A 373 0.22 -16.72 -18.38
N SER A 374 1.07 -17.44 -19.10
CA SER A 374 0.88 -17.71 -20.54
C SER A 374 -0.43 -18.45 -20.80
N PHE A 375 -0.71 -19.49 -20.02
CA PHE A 375 -1.95 -20.27 -20.13
C PHE A 375 -3.20 -19.42 -19.87
N ILE A 376 -3.19 -18.63 -18.77
CA ILE A 376 -4.32 -17.75 -18.42
C ILE A 376 -4.58 -16.76 -19.55
N ARG A 377 -3.54 -16.09 -20.05
CA ARG A 377 -3.68 -15.13 -21.15
C ARG A 377 -4.24 -15.78 -22.40
N ALA A 378 -3.72 -16.94 -22.80
CA ALA A 378 -4.18 -17.66 -23.99
C ALA A 378 -5.67 -18.04 -23.88
N ALA A 379 -6.07 -18.62 -22.76
CA ALA A 379 -7.46 -19.03 -22.52
C ALA A 379 -8.41 -17.81 -22.42
N ALA A 380 -7.97 -16.71 -21.79
CA ALA A 380 -8.79 -15.50 -21.67
C ALA A 380 -8.97 -14.79 -23.03
N VAL A 381 -7.93 -14.74 -23.87
CA VAL A 381 -8.01 -14.20 -25.23
C VAL A 381 -8.95 -15.04 -26.09
N GLU A 382 -8.86 -16.36 -25.98
CA GLU A 382 -9.73 -17.27 -26.74
C GLU A 382 -11.20 -17.10 -26.35
N GLU A 383 -11.50 -16.96 -25.04
CA GLU A 383 -12.87 -16.68 -24.59
C GLU A 383 -13.36 -15.31 -25.08
N SER A 384 -12.49 -14.29 -25.04
CA SER A 384 -12.83 -12.97 -25.57
C SER A 384 -13.13 -12.99 -27.08
N ARG A 385 -12.49 -13.88 -27.86
CA ARG A 385 -12.81 -14.12 -29.27
C ARG A 385 -14.18 -14.75 -29.45
N LYS A 386 -14.49 -15.80 -28.69
CA LYS A 386 -15.81 -16.43 -28.70
C LYS A 386 -16.93 -15.46 -28.34
N LEU A 387 -16.68 -14.61 -27.33
CA LEU A 387 -17.63 -13.54 -26.98
C LEU A 387 -17.78 -12.51 -28.10
N ALA A 388 -16.72 -12.20 -28.87
CA ALA A 388 -16.82 -11.32 -30.02
C ALA A 388 -17.64 -11.92 -31.16
N GLU A 389 -17.56 -13.23 -31.40
CA GLU A 389 -18.39 -13.95 -32.36
C GLU A 389 -19.87 -13.95 -31.93
N GLU A 390 -20.14 -14.08 -30.62
CA GLU A 390 -21.50 -14.14 -30.05
C GLU A 390 -22.15 -12.74 -29.95
N ARG A 391 -21.38 -11.71 -29.59
CA ARG A 391 -21.88 -10.38 -29.17
C ARG A 391 -21.29 -9.19 -29.94
N GLY A 392 -20.41 -9.43 -30.89
CA GLY A 392 -19.65 -8.40 -31.60
C GLY A 392 -18.37 -8.00 -30.86
N SER A 393 -17.42 -7.50 -31.65
CA SER A 393 -16.15 -6.96 -31.14
C SER A 393 -16.34 -5.64 -30.40
N PHE A 394 -15.34 -5.23 -29.62
CA PHE A 394 -15.38 -3.90 -28.99
C PHE A 394 -15.34 -2.78 -30.04
N PRO A 395 -16.05 -1.64 -29.82
CA PRO A 395 -16.23 -0.59 -30.83
C PRO A 395 -14.92 0.01 -31.37
N ASN A 396 -13.89 0.19 -30.54
CA ASN A 396 -12.61 0.76 -30.95
C ASN A 396 -11.63 -0.28 -31.54
N LEU A 397 -12.12 -1.42 -32.05
CA LEU A 397 -11.29 -2.50 -32.59
C LEU A 397 -10.31 -2.01 -33.67
N ASP A 398 -10.77 -1.15 -34.59
CA ASP A 398 -9.94 -0.63 -35.70
C ASP A 398 -8.78 0.26 -35.24
N LYS A 399 -8.87 0.80 -34.01
CA LYS A 399 -7.83 1.61 -33.36
C LYS A 399 -6.90 0.76 -32.47
N SER A 400 -7.01 -0.57 -32.57
CA SER A 400 -6.28 -1.51 -31.73
C SER A 400 -5.30 -2.38 -32.51
N VAL A 401 -4.46 -3.12 -31.78
CA VAL A 401 -3.59 -4.17 -32.33
C VAL A 401 -4.39 -5.39 -32.85
N TYR A 402 -5.68 -5.44 -32.58
CA TYR A 402 -6.59 -6.52 -32.99
C TYR A 402 -7.38 -6.20 -34.28
N LYS A 403 -7.06 -5.12 -34.95
CA LYS A 403 -7.72 -4.75 -36.24
C LYS A 403 -7.78 -5.95 -37.17
N GLY A 404 -8.97 -6.22 -37.69
CA GLY A 404 -9.23 -7.37 -38.58
C GLY A 404 -9.34 -8.74 -37.91
N LYS A 405 -9.37 -8.79 -36.57
CA LYS A 405 -9.58 -10.02 -35.78
C LYS A 405 -10.75 -9.83 -34.84
N ALA A 406 -11.61 -10.85 -34.71
CA ALA A 406 -12.69 -10.81 -33.70
C ALA A 406 -12.09 -10.71 -32.28
N MET A 407 -12.50 -9.68 -31.51
CA MET A 407 -12.06 -9.51 -30.11
C MET A 407 -13.10 -8.69 -29.35
N ARG A 408 -13.59 -9.23 -28.23
CA ARG A 408 -14.62 -8.58 -27.40
C ARG A 408 -14.05 -7.53 -26.46
N ASN A 409 -12.83 -7.73 -25.95
CA ASN A 409 -12.21 -6.93 -24.90
C ASN A 409 -10.84 -6.43 -25.38
N ALA A 410 -10.53 -5.15 -25.22
CA ALA A 410 -9.24 -4.57 -25.62
C ALA A 410 -8.07 -5.11 -24.81
N ALA A 411 -8.30 -5.52 -23.57
CA ALA A 411 -7.34 -6.23 -22.72
C ALA A 411 -8.12 -7.15 -21.79
N VAL A 412 -7.50 -8.25 -21.38
CA VAL A 412 -8.18 -9.29 -20.56
C VAL A 412 -7.45 -9.62 -19.26
N PHE A 413 -6.11 -9.46 -19.19
CA PHE A 413 -5.31 -9.97 -18.09
C PHE A 413 -4.58 -8.85 -17.35
N THR A 414 -4.66 -8.88 -16.00
CA THR A 414 -4.00 -7.96 -15.07
C THR A 414 -3.62 -8.66 -13.78
N ILE A 415 -2.70 -8.12 -13.01
CA ILE A 415 -2.42 -8.60 -11.66
C ILE A 415 -2.74 -7.48 -10.66
N ALA A 416 -3.90 -7.61 -10.03
CA ALA A 416 -4.39 -6.69 -9.00
C ALA A 416 -3.96 -7.12 -7.59
N PRO A 417 -3.95 -6.22 -6.57
CA PRO A 417 -3.48 -6.56 -5.22
C PRO A 417 -4.29 -7.63 -4.48
N THR A 418 -5.58 -7.76 -4.73
CA THR A 418 -6.53 -8.71 -4.13
C THR A 418 -6.62 -8.71 -2.59
N GLY A 419 -6.19 -7.65 -1.91
CA GLY A 419 -6.01 -7.61 -0.45
C GLY A 419 -7.20 -8.08 0.39
N THR A 420 -8.45 -7.74 -0.01
CA THR A 420 -9.65 -8.17 0.72
C THR A 420 -10.20 -9.50 0.19
N ILE A 421 -10.30 -9.66 -1.14
CA ILE A 421 -10.92 -10.85 -1.72
C ILE A 421 -10.10 -12.12 -1.49
N SER A 422 -8.77 -12.02 -1.37
CA SER A 422 -7.92 -13.15 -0.99
C SER A 422 -8.21 -13.64 0.43
N ARG A 423 -8.47 -12.73 1.37
CA ARG A 423 -8.89 -13.09 2.74
C ARG A 423 -10.25 -13.78 2.75
N LEU A 424 -11.19 -13.34 1.91
CA LEU A 424 -12.47 -14.01 1.73
C LEU A 424 -12.29 -15.41 1.13
N ALA A 425 -11.40 -15.55 0.16
CA ALA A 425 -11.08 -16.84 -0.46
C ALA A 425 -10.23 -17.76 0.43
N GLY A 426 -9.64 -17.25 1.51
CA GLY A 426 -8.75 -18.00 2.40
C GLY A 426 -7.42 -18.35 1.74
N CYS A 427 -6.86 -17.43 0.94
CA CYS A 427 -5.60 -17.65 0.22
C CYS A 427 -4.69 -16.42 0.26
N SER A 428 -3.43 -16.59 -0.18
CA SER A 428 -2.46 -15.51 -0.32
C SER A 428 -2.90 -14.47 -1.36
N SER A 429 -2.49 -13.21 -1.13
CA SER A 429 -2.87 -12.11 -2.01
C SER A 429 -2.09 -12.14 -3.33
N SER A 430 -2.81 -11.98 -4.46
CA SER A 430 -2.20 -11.76 -5.76
C SER A 430 -1.10 -12.78 -6.08
N ILE A 431 0.04 -12.28 -6.55
CA ILE A 431 1.30 -13.01 -6.71
C ILE A 431 2.30 -12.70 -5.60
N GLU A 432 1.84 -12.11 -4.49
CA GLU A 432 2.69 -11.82 -3.34
C GLU A 432 3.11 -13.12 -2.63
N PRO A 433 4.31 -13.17 -2.06
CA PRO A 433 4.62 -14.22 -1.11
C PRO A 433 3.78 -14.06 0.16
N VAL A 434 3.73 -15.06 1.00
CA VAL A 434 3.10 -14.98 2.32
C VAL A 434 3.79 -13.87 3.12
N PHE A 435 3.01 -12.93 3.64
CA PHE A 435 3.58 -11.81 4.43
C PHE A 435 4.25 -12.31 5.71
N ALA A 436 3.51 -13.12 6.48
CA ALA A 436 3.99 -13.81 7.66
C ALA A 436 3.15 -15.07 7.86
N LEU A 437 3.72 -16.11 8.46
CA LEU A 437 3.00 -17.35 8.77
C LEU A 437 1.97 -17.15 9.87
N GLU A 438 2.26 -16.24 10.81
CA GLU A 438 1.38 -15.73 11.84
C GLU A 438 1.46 -14.20 11.87
N PHE A 439 0.33 -13.51 11.90
CA PHE A 439 0.31 -12.05 11.85
C PHE A 439 -0.91 -11.46 12.57
N THR A 440 -0.76 -10.22 12.98
CA THR A 440 -1.85 -9.40 13.49
C THR A 440 -2.16 -8.30 12.48
N SER A 441 -3.42 -8.17 12.09
CA SER A 441 -3.87 -7.09 11.20
C SER A 441 -4.78 -6.12 11.95
N LYS A 442 -4.54 -4.81 11.77
CA LYS A 442 -5.48 -3.77 12.20
C LYS A 442 -6.65 -3.73 11.23
N ILE A 443 -7.86 -3.81 11.76
CA ILE A 443 -9.12 -3.65 11.04
C ILE A 443 -9.94 -2.56 11.71
N ILE A 444 -10.99 -2.07 11.05
CA ILE A 444 -11.84 -0.97 11.57
C ILE A 444 -12.32 -1.21 13.00
N ASP A 445 -12.57 -2.47 13.37
CA ASP A 445 -13.12 -2.87 14.67
C ASP A 445 -12.07 -3.48 15.62
N GLY A 446 -10.77 -3.23 15.45
CA GLY A 446 -9.71 -3.72 16.33
C GLY A 446 -8.62 -4.56 15.64
N GLU A 447 -7.91 -5.36 16.43
CA GLU A 447 -6.85 -6.25 15.96
C GLU A 447 -7.37 -7.66 15.68
N LEU A 448 -6.88 -8.26 14.59
CA LEU A 448 -7.20 -9.61 14.18
C LEU A 448 -5.91 -10.43 14.12
N LYS A 449 -5.78 -11.43 15.00
CA LYS A 449 -4.71 -12.43 14.90
C LYS A 449 -5.11 -13.48 13.89
N ASP A 450 -4.23 -13.79 12.96
CA ASP A 450 -4.48 -14.73 11.89
C ASP A 450 -3.24 -15.62 11.68
N ILE A 451 -3.49 -16.88 11.31
CA ILE A 451 -2.45 -17.85 10.95
C ILE A 451 -2.70 -18.32 9.53
N HIS A 452 -1.65 -18.45 8.75
CA HIS A 452 -1.77 -18.91 7.37
C HIS A 452 -2.37 -20.34 7.31
N PRO A 453 -3.48 -20.58 6.59
CA PRO A 453 -4.20 -21.84 6.67
C PRO A 453 -3.35 -23.08 6.37
N LEU A 454 -2.55 -23.06 5.30
CA LEU A 454 -1.70 -24.19 4.94
C LEU A 454 -0.56 -24.42 5.96
N PHE A 455 -0.12 -23.35 6.64
CA PHE A 455 0.84 -23.47 7.69
C PHE A 455 0.22 -24.08 8.95
N ALA A 456 -1.01 -23.67 9.31
CA ALA A 456 -1.75 -24.26 10.41
C ALA A 456 -1.98 -25.76 10.20
N GLU A 457 -2.47 -26.16 9.02
CA GLU A 457 -2.65 -27.58 8.64
C GLU A 457 -1.34 -28.37 8.73
N TRP A 458 -0.25 -27.77 8.22
CA TRP A 458 1.06 -28.44 8.26
C TRP A 458 1.58 -28.56 9.70
N ARG A 459 1.45 -27.52 10.51
CA ARG A 459 1.92 -27.48 11.91
C ARG A 459 1.17 -28.50 12.77
N GLU A 460 -0.16 -28.61 12.61
CA GLU A 460 -0.99 -29.58 13.31
C GLU A 460 -0.55 -31.03 12.98
N ALA A 461 -0.25 -31.31 11.71
CA ALA A 461 0.23 -32.61 11.30
C ALA A 461 1.71 -32.90 11.66
N ASN A 462 2.49 -31.88 12.01
CA ASN A 462 3.93 -31.97 12.26
C ASN A 462 4.38 -31.04 13.40
N PRO A 463 3.90 -31.23 14.65
CA PRO A 463 4.12 -30.30 15.76
C PRO A 463 5.60 -30.07 16.08
N ASP A 464 6.42 -31.11 16.01
CA ASP A 464 7.82 -31.09 16.43
C ASP A 464 8.82 -30.98 15.26
N LYS A 465 8.34 -30.91 14.00
CA LYS A 465 9.25 -30.83 12.86
C LYS A 465 9.65 -29.40 12.54
N PRO A 466 10.89 -29.18 12.07
CA PRO A 466 11.32 -27.88 11.59
C PRO A 466 10.45 -27.47 10.38
N VAL A 467 10.15 -26.17 10.30
CA VAL A 467 9.35 -25.61 9.18
C VAL A 467 10.11 -25.81 7.86
N PRO A 468 9.50 -26.45 6.85
CA PRO A 468 10.11 -26.60 5.54
C PRO A 468 10.39 -25.25 4.87
N ASP A 469 11.44 -25.20 4.07
CA ASP A 469 11.94 -23.99 3.40
C ASP A 469 10.97 -23.38 2.38
N TYR A 470 9.99 -24.14 1.89
CA TYR A 470 8.94 -23.61 1.00
C TYR A 470 7.88 -22.77 1.73
N PHE A 471 7.84 -22.74 3.06
CA PHE A 471 7.09 -21.77 3.87
C PHE A 471 7.89 -20.47 4.07
N VAL A 472 8.27 -19.83 2.97
CA VAL A 472 9.03 -18.59 2.99
C VAL A 472 8.11 -17.37 3.05
N THR A 473 8.50 -16.35 3.82
CA THR A 473 7.75 -15.10 3.96
C THR A 473 8.33 -13.97 3.09
N ALA A 474 7.55 -12.91 2.90
CA ALA A 474 7.98 -11.75 2.10
C ALA A 474 9.30 -11.11 2.58
N HIS A 475 9.60 -11.21 3.88
CA HIS A 475 10.81 -10.65 4.46
C HIS A 475 12.05 -11.57 4.32
N ASP A 476 11.82 -12.86 4.06
CA ASP A 476 12.90 -13.83 3.87
C ASP A 476 13.37 -13.89 2.41
N ILE A 477 12.64 -13.20 1.51
CA ILE A 477 12.91 -13.19 0.07
C ILE A 477 13.67 -11.93 -0.29
N ALA A 478 14.81 -12.09 -0.96
CA ALA A 478 15.59 -10.96 -1.45
C ALA A 478 14.77 -10.12 -2.48
N PRO A 479 14.89 -8.78 -2.46
CA PRO A 479 14.13 -7.87 -3.35
C PRO A 479 14.21 -8.23 -4.84
N GLU A 480 15.34 -8.76 -5.27
CA GLU A 480 15.55 -9.23 -6.65
C GLU A 480 14.51 -10.28 -7.08
N TRP A 481 14.16 -11.23 -6.22
CA TRP A 481 13.22 -12.30 -6.54
C TRP A 481 11.77 -11.79 -6.64
N HIS A 482 11.41 -10.78 -5.85
CA HIS A 482 10.13 -10.09 -6.02
C HIS A 482 10.01 -9.48 -7.42
N ILE A 483 11.09 -8.82 -7.92
CA ILE A 483 11.11 -8.20 -9.24
C ILE A 483 11.10 -9.25 -10.35
N ARG A 484 11.85 -10.34 -10.19
CA ARG A 484 11.87 -11.46 -11.16
C ARG A 484 10.49 -12.10 -11.28
N MET A 485 9.80 -12.31 -10.16
CA MET A 485 8.44 -12.84 -10.15
C MET A 485 7.46 -11.88 -10.85
N GLN A 486 7.52 -10.59 -10.55
CA GLN A 486 6.74 -9.56 -11.25
C GLN A 486 7.00 -9.61 -12.75
N ALA A 487 8.24 -9.70 -13.17
CA ALA A 487 8.63 -9.73 -14.58
C ALA A 487 8.15 -11.01 -15.29
N ALA A 488 8.18 -12.16 -14.60
CA ALA A 488 7.69 -13.42 -15.15
C ALA A 488 6.19 -13.34 -15.52
N PHE A 489 5.37 -12.77 -14.63
CA PHE A 489 3.96 -12.52 -14.94
C PHE A 489 3.78 -11.42 -15.99
N GLN A 490 4.53 -10.31 -15.91
CA GLN A 490 4.39 -9.14 -16.80
C GLN A 490 4.62 -9.50 -18.27
N LYS A 491 5.39 -10.52 -18.59
CA LYS A 491 5.58 -11.00 -19.97
C LYS A 491 4.26 -11.36 -20.66
N HIS A 492 3.27 -11.80 -19.90
CA HIS A 492 1.99 -12.30 -20.39
C HIS A 492 0.79 -11.42 -20.02
N VAL A 493 0.99 -10.40 -19.19
CA VAL A 493 -0.08 -9.50 -18.72
C VAL A 493 -0.29 -8.37 -19.71
N ASP A 494 -1.53 -8.20 -20.20
CA ASP A 494 -1.90 -7.12 -21.15
C ASP A 494 -1.81 -5.74 -20.48
N ASN A 495 -2.38 -5.59 -19.29
CA ASN A 495 -2.36 -4.36 -18.49
C ASN A 495 -1.03 -4.22 -17.74
N SER A 496 -1.04 -4.18 -16.41
CA SER A 496 0.18 -4.14 -15.62
C SER A 496 0.08 -5.08 -14.41
N VAL A 497 1.13 -5.09 -13.61
CA VAL A 497 1.26 -5.94 -12.42
C VAL A 497 1.44 -5.05 -11.19
N SER A 498 0.49 -5.12 -10.26
CA SER A 498 0.66 -4.58 -8.93
C SER A 498 1.44 -5.56 -8.08
N LYS A 499 2.63 -5.18 -7.68
CA LYS A 499 3.47 -5.97 -6.77
C LYS A 499 4.35 -5.07 -5.92
N THR A 500 4.36 -5.32 -4.63
CA THR A 500 5.26 -4.64 -3.70
C THR A 500 6.62 -5.34 -3.69
N ILE A 501 7.68 -4.57 -3.84
CA ILE A 501 9.05 -5.03 -3.61
C ILE A 501 9.39 -4.71 -2.16
N ASN A 502 9.41 -5.73 -1.32
CA ASN A 502 9.65 -5.58 0.11
C ASN A 502 11.14 -5.50 0.41
N PHE A 503 11.53 -4.53 1.23
CA PHE A 503 12.87 -4.35 1.74
C PHE A 503 12.87 -4.41 3.26
N PRO A 504 13.91 -5.00 3.88
CA PRO A 504 14.07 -4.91 5.33
C PRO A 504 14.37 -3.46 5.74
N ASN A 505 14.16 -3.15 7.02
CA ASN A 505 14.48 -1.82 7.58
C ASN A 505 15.95 -1.42 7.34
N THR A 506 16.88 -2.38 7.35
CA THR A 506 18.31 -2.19 7.15
C THR A 506 18.72 -1.94 5.71
N ALA A 507 17.79 -1.98 4.75
CA ALA A 507 18.11 -1.78 3.34
C ALA A 507 18.65 -0.39 3.06
N THR A 508 19.63 -0.34 2.15
CA THR A 508 20.34 0.87 1.71
C THR A 508 19.71 1.49 0.46
N GLU A 509 20.01 2.75 0.19
CA GLU A 509 19.63 3.42 -1.06
C GLU A 509 20.20 2.69 -2.29
N ALA A 510 21.42 2.17 -2.20
CA ALA A 510 22.05 1.41 -3.28
C ALA A 510 21.29 0.12 -3.64
N GLU A 511 20.62 -0.52 -2.70
CA GLU A 511 19.78 -1.68 -2.97
C GLU A 511 18.47 -1.28 -3.66
N VAL A 512 17.90 -0.12 -3.30
CA VAL A 512 16.73 0.45 -3.99
C VAL A 512 17.09 0.85 -5.42
N GLU A 513 18.26 1.46 -5.63
CA GLU A 513 18.80 1.76 -6.97
C GLU A 513 18.89 0.50 -7.83
N LYS A 514 19.54 -0.55 -7.31
CA LYS A 514 19.66 -1.84 -8.00
C LYS A 514 18.31 -2.42 -8.38
N ALA A 515 17.32 -2.32 -7.49
CA ALA A 515 15.96 -2.78 -7.74
C ALA A 515 15.29 -2.03 -8.91
N TYR A 516 15.40 -0.71 -8.95
CA TYR A 516 14.83 0.11 -10.02
C TYR A 516 15.48 -0.18 -11.37
N LEU A 517 16.81 -0.29 -11.40
CA LEU A 517 17.55 -0.66 -12.61
C LEU A 517 17.23 -2.08 -13.07
N LEU A 518 17.07 -3.03 -12.15
CA LEU A 518 16.68 -4.41 -12.47
C LEU A 518 15.26 -4.47 -13.05
N ALA A 519 14.29 -3.75 -12.48
CA ALA A 519 12.93 -3.67 -13.01
C ALA A 519 12.90 -3.13 -14.46
N TYR A 520 13.69 -2.09 -14.72
CA TYR A 520 13.86 -1.59 -16.08
C TYR A 520 14.48 -2.64 -17.02
N LYS A 521 15.56 -3.30 -16.59
CA LYS A 521 16.24 -4.37 -17.36
C LYS A 521 15.31 -5.54 -17.65
N LEU A 522 14.51 -5.96 -16.70
CA LEU A 522 13.54 -7.07 -16.82
C LEU A 522 12.24 -6.68 -17.53
N LYS A 523 12.15 -5.45 -18.01
CA LYS A 523 11.02 -4.95 -18.80
C LYS A 523 9.67 -4.96 -18.06
N THR A 524 9.65 -4.68 -16.77
CA THR A 524 8.39 -4.41 -16.07
C THR A 524 7.75 -3.09 -16.57
N LYS A 525 6.47 -2.90 -16.37
CA LYS A 525 5.76 -1.64 -16.72
C LYS A 525 5.83 -0.58 -15.63
N GLY A 526 6.12 -0.99 -14.40
CA GLY A 526 6.29 -0.13 -13.25
C GLY A 526 6.92 -0.88 -12.09
N ILE A 527 7.26 -0.16 -11.04
CA ILE A 527 7.78 -0.72 -9.79
C ILE A 527 7.41 0.17 -8.62
N THR A 528 7.00 -0.45 -7.52
CA THR A 528 6.76 0.18 -6.22
C THR A 528 7.52 -0.59 -5.16
N ILE A 529 8.20 0.13 -4.28
CA ILE A 529 8.94 -0.47 -3.17
C ILE A 529 8.25 -0.17 -1.83
N TYR A 530 8.54 -1.01 -0.86
CA TYR A 530 8.19 -0.79 0.53
C TYR A 530 9.35 -1.23 1.42
N ARG A 531 9.95 -0.30 2.16
CA ARG A 531 10.95 -0.60 3.18
C ARG A 531 10.27 -0.66 4.54
N ASP A 532 10.55 -1.70 5.31
CA ASP A 532 9.97 -1.86 6.64
C ASP A 532 10.30 -0.64 7.53
N GLY A 533 9.28 -0.08 8.17
CA GLY A 533 9.39 1.13 8.99
C GLY A 533 9.48 2.47 8.23
N CYS A 534 9.38 2.50 6.90
CA CYS A 534 9.39 3.77 6.15
C CYS A 534 8.09 4.59 6.25
N ARG A 535 7.03 4.04 6.84
CA ARG A 535 5.76 4.75 7.10
C ARG A 535 5.39 4.59 8.56
N ALA A 536 4.86 5.66 9.16
CA ALA A 536 4.46 5.70 10.58
C ALA A 536 3.33 4.70 10.93
N GLU A 537 2.43 4.41 9.99
CA GLU A 537 1.36 3.43 10.16
C GLU A 537 1.56 2.21 9.25
N GLN A 538 1.73 1.04 9.88
CA GLN A 538 1.74 -0.25 9.19
C GLN A 538 0.39 -0.95 9.39
N VAL A 539 -0.18 -1.48 8.30
CA VAL A 539 -1.47 -2.20 8.32
C VAL A 539 -1.31 -3.66 8.78
N LEU A 540 -0.14 -4.24 8.58
CA LEU A 540 0.21 -5.61 8.95
C LEU A 540 1.47 -5.62 9.80
N TYR A 541 1.45 -6.34 10.91
CA TYR A 541 2.58 -6.54 11.81
C TYR A 541 2.91 -8.02 11.92
N LYS A 542 4.21 -8.36 11.91
CA LYS A 542 4.63 -9.69 12.36
C LYS A 542 4.27 -9.83 13.84
N THR A 543 3.63 -10.92 14.21
CA THR A 543 3.54 -11.28 15.62
C THR A 543 4.94 -11.69 16.05
N ALA A 544 5.63 -10.83 16.80
CA ALA A 544 6.93 -11.20 17.35
C ALA A 544 6.72 -12.41 18.28
N PRO A 545 7.53 -13.46 18.18
CA PRO A 545 7.45 -14.56 19.13
C PRO A 545 7.70 -14.01 20.56
N GLY A 546 6.68 -14.03 21.42
CA GLY A 546 6.86 -13.82 22.86
C GLY A 546 6.61 -12.42 23.41
N VAL A 547 6.15 -11.41 22.67
CA VAL A 547 5.71 -10.15 23.28
C VAL A 547 4.18 -10.18 23.39
N SER A 548 3.69 -10.71 24.50
CA SER A 548 2.31 -10.46 24.94
C SER A 548 2.20 -8.97 25.24
N ARG A 549 1.36 -8.23 24.49
CA ARG A 549 1.03 -6.82 24.80
C ARG A 549 0.00 -6.69 25.92
N HIS A 550 -0.34 -7.78 26.60
CA HIS A 550 -1.07 -7.72 27.84
C HIS A 550 -0.09 -7.37 28.96
N PRO A 551 -0.44 -6.43 29.84
CA PRO A 551 0.40 -6.15 31.01
C PRO A 551 0.59 -7.44 31.78
N LEU A 552 1.83 -7.75 32.15
CA LEU A 552 2.10 -8.89 33.03
C LEU A 552 1.27 -8.77 34.31
N ASP A 553 0.72 -9.89 34.78
CA ASP A 553 0.00 -9.91 36.04
C ASP A 553 0.93 -9.50 37.20
N ARG A 554 0.41 -8.68 38.09
CA ARG A 554 1.18 -8.21 39.24
C ARG A 554 1.28 -9.30 40.30
N PRO A 555 2.50 -9.69 40.72
CA PRO A 555 2.67 -10.51 41.91
C PRO A 555 2.19 -9.80 43.20
N ASP A 556 1.80 -10.58 44.21
CA ASP A 556 1.30 -10.03 45.46
C ASP A 556 2.34 -9.16 46.19
N SER A 557 3.63 -9.47 46.05
CA SER A 557 4.75 -8.74 46.65
C SER A 557 5.89 -8.54 45.67
N LEU A 558 6.47 -7.34 45.64
CA LEU A 558 7.61 -6.97 44.80
C LEU A 558 8.63 -6.17 45.64
N PRO A 559 9.93 -6.41 45.45
CA PRO A 559 10.96 -5.53 46.00
C PRO A 559 10.85 -4.15 45.35
N SER A 560 10.95 -3.09 46.16
CA SER A 560 10.76 -1.72 45.69
C SER A 560 11.74 -0.76 46.31
N VAL A 561 12.10 0.29 45.59
CA VAL A 561 12.91 1.43 46.04
C VAL A 561 12.08 2.70 45.91
N THR A 562 12.14 3.57 46.95
CA THR A 562 11.46 4.86 46.90
C THR A 562 12.47 6.01 46.96
N ASP A 563 12.48 6.83 45.93
CA ASP A 563 13.25 8.06 45.86
C ASP A 563 12.39 9.27 46.13
N LYS A 564 12.99 10.26 46.79
CA LYS A 564 12.41 11.59 47.02
C LYS A 564 13.11 12.61 46.13
N ILE A 565 12.32 13.35 45.37
CA ILE A 565 12.81 14.49 44.56
C ILE A 565 12.00 15.75 44.84
N LYS A 566 12.68 16.91 44.96
CA LYS A 566 12.02 18.19 45.18
C LYS A 566 11.52 18.75 43.83
N THR A 567 10.28 19.24 43.81
CA THR A 567 9.63 19.87 42.66
C THR A 567 9.05 21.22 43.08
N GLY A 568 8.64 22.06 42.14
CA GLY A 568 7.93 23.32 42.42
C GLY A 568 6.64 23.13 43.25
N PHE A 569 6.02 21.97 43.13
CA PHE A 569 4.81 21.59 43.88
C PHE A 569 5.07 20.90 45.21
N GLY A 570 6.32 20.76 45.63
CA GLY A 570 6.71 20.07 46.86
C GLY A 570 7.55 18.82 46.63
N ASN A 571 7.62 17.95 47.62
CA ASN A 571 8.37 16.71 47.53
C ASN A 571 7.57 15.63 46.81
N LEU A 572 8.09 15.16 45.69
CA LEU A 572 7.56 14.01 44.96
C LEU A 572 8.30 12.76 45.42
N TYR A 573 7.54 11.72 45.75
CA TYR A 573 8.06 10.38 46.05
C TYR A 573 7.75 9.46 44.90
N VAL A 574 8.78 8.80 44.38
CA VAL A 574 8.71 7.88 43.24
C VAL A 574 9.14 6.50 43.74
N THR A 575 8.22 5.56 43.78
CA THR A 575 8.48 4.17 44.15
C THR A 575 8.58 3.31 42.92
N ILE A 576 9.71 2.65 42.68
CA ILE A 576 9.97 1.74 41.56
C ILE A 576 9.99 0.32 42.13
N SER A 577 9.11 -0.55 41.62
CA SER A 577 9.07 -1.96 41.94
C SER A 577 9.74 -2.78 40.83
N TYR A 578 10.40 -3.87 41.23
CA TYR A 578 11.20 -4.69 40.34
C TYR A 578 10.67 -6.14 40.28
N LEU A 579 10.64 -6.71 39.10
CA LEU A 579 10.44 -8.13 38.82
C LEU A 579 11.67 -8.66 38.09
N ASP A 580 12.32 -9.69 38.63
CA ASP A 580 13.55 -10.28 38.05
C ASP A 580 14.63 -9.24 37.72
N GLN A 581 14.86 -8.31 38.66
CA GLN A 581 15.80 -7.18 38.55
C GLN A 581 15.46 -6.15 37.42
N LYS A 582 14.30 -6.26 36.78
CA LYS A 582 13.82 -5.29 35.83
C LYS A 582 12.73 -4.41 36.43
N PRO A 583 12.65 -3.10 36.06
CA PRO A 583 11.57 -2.25 36.53
C PRO A 583 10.23 -2.77 36.00
N PHE A 584 9.27 -2.90 36.88
CA PHE A 584 7.99 -3.50 36.62
C PHE A 584 6.84 -2.52 36.75
N GLU A 585 6.86 -1.68 37.80
CA GLU A 585 5.82 -0.67 38.02
C GLU A 585 6.41 0.55 38.77
N VAL A 586 5.73 1.69 38.66
CA VAL A 586 6.09 2.96 39.27
C VAL A 586 4.88 3.54 39.98
N PHE A 587 5.02 3.86 41.27
CA PHE A 587 4.05 4.63 42.00
C PHE A 587 4.61 6.00 42.33
N THR A 588 3.76 7.02 42.25
CA THR A 588 4.15 8.40 42.54
C THR A 588 3.19 9.04 43.53
N SER A 589 3.73 9.79 44.46
CA SER A 589 2.95 10.49 45.48
C SER A 589 3.53 11.88 45.76
N ILE A 590 2.67 12.90 45.77
CA ILE A 590 3.05 14.28 46.05
C ILE A 590 1.93 15.01 46.82
N GLY A 591 2.30 15.72 47.88
CA GLY A 591 1.35 16.54 48.65
C GLY A 591 0.25 15.73 49.36
N LYS A 592 -0.93 16.35 49.56
CA LYS A 592 -2.12 15.72 50.16
C LYS A 592 -3.01 15.13 49.10
N SER A 593 -3.67 13.99 49.40
CA SER A 593 -4.66 13.39 48.51
C SER A 593 -5.82 14.37 48.21
N GLY A 594 -6.37 14.30 46.98
CA GLY A 594 -7.47 15.15 46.53
C GLY A 594 -7.07 16.43 45.79
N TYR A 595 -5.80 16.74 45.66
CA TYR A 595 -5.33 17.85 44.85
C TYR A 595 -5.01 17.39 43.40
N THR A 596 -5.17 18.31 42.44
CA THR A 596 -4.93 18.05 41.00
C THR A 596 -3.52 17.50 40.74
N THR A 597 -2.49 18.09 41.41
CA THR A 597 -1.10 17.63 41.29
C THR A 597 -0.88 16.19 41.74
N MET A 598 -1.64 15.74 42.73
CA MET A 598 -1.58 14.34 43.18
C MET A 598 -2.24 13.40 42.15
N ALA A 599 -3.38 13.80 41.59
CA ALA A 599 -4.06 13.04 40.54
C ALA A 599 -3.20 12.92 39.29
N ASP A 600 -2.57 14.02 38.84
CA ASP A 600 -1.67 14.01 37.71
C ASP A 600 -0.43 13.14 37.93
N ALA A 601 0.18 13.22 39.12
CA ALA A 601 1.30 12.35 39.47
C ALA A 601 0.88 10.86 39.49
N GLU A 602 -0.26 10.53 40.09
CA GLU A 602 -0.78 9.15 40.13
C GLU A 602 -1.08 8.64 38.69
N ALA A 603 -1.68 9.46 37.83
CA ALA A 603 -1.98 9.10 36.46
C ALA A 603 -0.69 8.78 35.67
N LEU A 604 0.37 9.59 35.83
CA LEU A 604 1.68 9.34 35.23
C LEU A 604 2.28 8.01 35.74
N GLY A 605 2.25 7.77 37.04
CA GLY A 605 2.73 6.51 37.65
C GLY A 605 2.02 5.29 37.07
N ARG A 606 0.70 5.36 36.94
CA ARG A 606 -0.12 4.27 36.33
C ARG A 606 0.20 4.04 34.87
N MET A 607 0.38 5.09 34.06
CA MET A 607 0.75 4.97 32.65
C MET A 607 2.16 4.40 32.47
N ILE A 608 3.11 4.84 33.30
CA ILE A 608 4.48 4.28 33.31
C ILE A 608 4.45 2.81 33.68
N SER A 609 3.70 2.44 34.71
CA SER A 609 3.54 1.04 35.15
C SER A 609 2.94 0.18 34.04
N LEU A 610 1.93 0.68 33.33
CA LEU A 610 1.35 0.00 32.17
C LEU A 610 2.40 -0.21 31.06
N ALA A 611 3.18 0.80 30.74
CA ALA A 611 4.23 0.73 29.73
C ALA A 611 5.31 -0.32 30.10
N LEU A 612 5.81 -0.28 31.34
CA LEU A 612 6.82 -1.23 31.82
C LEU A 612 6.29 -2.67 31.83
N ARG A 613 5.08 -2.89 32.33
CA ARG A 613 4.43 -4.21 32.37
C ARG A 613 4.11 -4.78 30.98
N THR A 614 3.99 -3.94 29.97
CA THR A 614 3.83 -4.33 28.56
C THR A 614 5.17 -4.51 27.84
N GLY A 615 6.30 -4.33 28.53
CA GLY A 615 7.65 -4.58 28.00
C GLY A 615 8.27 -3.40 27.24
N VAL A 616 7.78 -2.17 27.45
CA VAL A 616 8.45 -0.96 26.95
C VAL A 616 9.77 -0.78 27.66
N ASP A 617 10.84 -0.47 26.90
CA ASP A 617 12.15 -0.21 27.50
C ASP A 617 12.07 1.02 28.41
N PRO A 618 12.57 0.95 29.66
CA PRO A 618 12.61 2.11 30.56
C PRO A 618 13.26 3.35 29.96
N LYS A 619 14.23 3.19 29.05
CA LYS A 619 14.89 4.29 28.33
C LYS A 619 13.93 5.07 27.44
N ASP A 620 13.01 4.38 26.79
CA ASP A 620 12.00 5.01 25.95
C ASP A 620 11.03 5.83 26.81
N VAL A 621 10.63 5.29 27.98
CA VAL A 621 9.80 6.02 28.95
C VAL A 621 10.53 7.28 29.45
N ILE A 622 11.80 7.18 29.83
CA ILE A 622 12.62 8.30 30.26
C ILE A 622 12.71 9.37 29.15
N SER A 623 12.95 8.96 27.92
CA SER A 623 13.08 9.87 26.77
C SER A 623 11.82 10.71 26.53
N GLN A 624 10.64 10.14 26.78
CA GLN A 624 9.36 10.82 26.59
C GLN A 624 9.02 11.81 27.72
N LEU A 625 9.56 11.62 28.93
CA LEU A 625 9.25 12.42 30.09
C LEU A 625 10.29 13.51 30.37
N LYS A 626 11.55 13.28 29.99
CA LYS A 626 12.68 14.15 30.29
C LYS A 626 12.56 15.48 29.53
N GLY A 627 12.74 16.58 30.27
CA GLY A 627 12.75 17.93 29.69
C GLY A 627 11.36 18.53 29.44
N ILE A 628 10.27 17.86 29.81
CA ILE A 628 8.92 18.46 29.75
C ILE A 628 8.88 19.63 30.73
N GLY A 629 8.61 20.85 30.20
CA GLY A 629 8.47 22.08 30.99
C GLY A 629 7.14 22.14 31.75
N GLY A 630 7.11 22.87 32.86
CA GLY A 630 5.91 23.15 33.65
C GLY A 630 5.90 24.58 34.19
N SER A 631 4.81 24.93 34.92
CA SER A 631 4.62 26.27 35.46
C SER A 631 5.54 26.62 36.64
N GLU A 632 6.09 25.60 37.34
CA GLU A 632 6.83 25.77 38.60
C GLU A 632 8.21 25.06 38.52
N PRO A 633 9.14 25.48 37.66
CA PRO A 633 10.49 24.92 37.61
C PRO A 633 11.30 25.32 38.85
N ILE A 634 12.14 24.39 39.35
CA ILE A 634 12.97 24.65 40.53
C ILE A 634 14.41 24.15 40.33
N PHE A 635 15.38 24.84 40.86
CA PHE A 635 16.76 24.34 40.96
C PHE A 635 16.96 23.51 42.21
N THR A 636 17.52 22.32 42.09
CA THR A 636 17.90 21.41 43.17
C THR A 636 19.39 21.10 43.07
N GLU A 637 19.96 20.42 44.06
CA GLU A 637 21.35 19.91 44.00
C GLU A 637 21.61 19.02 42.81
N GLY A 638 20.57 18.33 42.29
CA GLY A 638 20.61 17.50 41.07
C GLY A 638 20.31 18.22 39.77
N GLY A 639 20.33 19.59 39.76
CA GLY A 639 20.05 20.44 38.59
C GLY A 639 18.61 20.93 38.53
N LEU A 640 18.25 21.53 37.38
CA LEU A 640 16.91 22.08 37.09
C LEU A 640 15.88 20.98 36.98
N VAL A 641 14.83 21.00 37.78
CA VAL A 641 13.63 20.16 37.68
C VAL A 641 12.53 21.01 37.07
N GLN A 642 12.09 20.67 35.86
CA GLN A 642 11.20 21.51 35.06
C GLN A 642 9.71 21.27 35.37
N SER A 643 9.33 20.02 35.74
CA SER A 643 7.94 19.63 35.98
C SER A 643 7.87 18.31 36.72
N LEU A 644 6.65 17.80 37.02
CA LEU A 644 6.43 16.44 37.57
C LEU A 644 6.92 15.34 36.60
N PRO A 645 6.60 15.34 35.30
CA PRO A 645 7.15 14.37 34.35
C PRO A 645 8.69 14.37 34.31
N ASP A 646 9.32 15.53 34.25
CA ASP A 646 10.79 15.67 34.27
C ASP A 646 11.41 15.14 35.59
N ALA A 647 10.74 15.37 36.73
CA ALA A 647 11.17 14.85 38.01
C ALA A 647 11.14 13.29 38.05
N ILE A 648 10.07 12.70 37.52
CA ILE A 648 9.94 11.22 37.42
C ILE A 648 11.04 10.68 36.50
N ALA A 649 11.24 11.30 35.34
CA ALA A 649 12.29 10.89 34.39
C ALA A 649 13.68 10.89 35.05
N LYS A 650 14.01 11.92 35.85
CA LYS A 650 15.30 12.03 36.57
C LYS A 650 15.48 10.94 37.63
N VAL A 651 14.40 10.58 38.30
CA VAL A 651 14.47 9.46 39.23
C VAL A 651 14.70 8.15 38.49
N LEU A 652 13.95 7.89 37.43
CA LEU A 652 14.13 6.69 36.60
C LEU A 652 15.54 6.64 35.99
N GLU A 653 16.08 7.77 35.54
CA GLU A 653 17.43 7.86 34.97
C GLU A 653 18.54 7.53 35.99
N ARG A 654 18.38 7.85 37.27
CA ARG A 654 19.32 7.43 38.33
C ARG A 654 19.40 5.90 38.49
N HIS A 655 18.30 5.22 38.28
CA HIS A 655 18.22 3.76 38.44
C HIS A 655 18.55 2.97 37.17
N PHE A 656 18.39 3.61 35.99
CA PHE A 656 18.54 2.92 34.69
C PHE A 656 19.53 3.62 33.74
N GLY A 657 20.11 4.76 34.15
CA GLY A 657 20.96 5.60 33.30
C GLY A 657 22.42 5.12 33.22
N GLU A 658 22.93 4.25 34.07
CA GLU A 658 24.32 3.77 33.98
C GLU A 658 24.61 2.98 32.68
N ALA A 659 23.60 2.41 32.05
CA ALA A 659 23.73 1.81 30.72
C ALA A 659 23.85 2.87 29.59
N LEU A 660 23.62 4.15 29.82
CA LEU A 660 23.75 5.25 28.86
C LEU A 660 25.17 5.83 28.80
N ASN A 661 26.01 5.60 29.81
CA ASN A 661 27.39 6.13 29.86
C ASN A 661 28.35 5.41 28.91
N ASN A 662 28.01 4.23 28.40
CA ASN A 662 28.82 3.53 27.40
C ASN A 662 28.50 3.88 25.92
N SER A 663 27.60 4.85 25.67
CA SER A 663 27.28 5.34 24.31
C SER A 663 27.70 6.80 24.10
N LYS A 664 28.66 7.34 24.87
CA LYS A 664 29.18 8.72 24.71
C LYS A 664 30.01 8.93 23.44
N ASP A 665 30.15 7.94 22.57
CA ASP A 665 30.99 8.03 21.35
C ASP A 665 30.24 8.34 20.05
N LEU A 666 28.97 8.74 20.06
CA LEU A 666 28.21 8.87 18.79
C LEU A 666 27.74 10.29 18.41
N TYR A 667 28.05 11.32 19.19
CA TYR A 667 27.83 12.71 18.75
C TYR A 667 29.04 13.60 19.06
N GLN A 668 30.16 13.35 18.40
CA GLN A 668 31.19 14.37 18.27
C GLN A 668 30.67 15.52 17.40
N VAL A 669 30.48 16.69 18.00
CA VAL A 669 30.17 17.91 17.23
C VAL A 669 31.40 18.24 16.43
N ILE A 670 31.32 18.18 15.11
CA ILE A 670 32.41 18.50 14.20
C ILE A 670 32.34 19.97 13.70
N CYS A 671 33.47 20.58 13.55
CA CYS A 671 33.60 21.90 12.96
C CYS A 671 33.15 21.90 11.50
N LYS A 672 32.21 22.77 11.13
CA LYS A 672 31.67 22.87 9.77
C LYS A 672 32.72 23.37 8.73
N VAL A 673 33.85 23.97 9.20
CA VAL A 673 34.86 24.53 8.33
C VAL A 673 36.01 23.57 8.06
N CYS A 674 36.49 22.83 9.07
CA CYS A 674 37.68 21.98 8.92
C CYS A 674 37.48 20.52 9.34
N GLY A 675 36.27 20.10 9.79
CA GLY A 675 35.97 18.73 10.17
C GLY A 675 36.58 18.28 11.53
N ALA A 676 37.28 19.15 12.26
CA ALA A 676 37.85 18.80 13.54
C ALA A 676 36.77 18.69 14.64
N SER A 677 37.02 17.82 15.64
CA SER A 677 36.13 17.64 16.80
C SER A 677 36.11 18.93 17.63
N LEU A 678 34.89 19.37 18.00
CA LEU A 678 34.70 20.54 18.82
C LEU A 678 34.55 20.15 20.31
N PRO A 679 35.01 20.97 21.26
CA PRO A 679 34.78 20.74 22.69
C PRO A 679 33.29 20.83 23.02
N ASP A 680 32.89 20.06 24.05
CA ASP A 680 31.49 20.00 24.53
C ASP A 680 31.13 21.21 25.40
N GLU A 681 31.01 22.37 24.73
CA GLU A 681 30.67 23.64 25.33
C GLU A 681 29.47 24.28 24.62
N LYS A 682 28.75 25.21 25.30
CA LYS A 682 27.58 25.88 24.70
C LYS A 682 27.90 26.64 23.41
N CYS A 683 29.11 27.23 23.36
CA CYS A 683 29.62 27.98 22.21
C CYS A 683 31.06 27.57 21.86
N PRO A 684 31.28 26.36 21.35
CA PRO A 684 32.63 25.87 21.14
C PRO A 684 33.34 26.62 20.01
N THR A 685 34.58 27.03 20.29
CA THR A 685 35.51 27.51 19.27
C THR A 685 36.41 26.40 18.80
N CYS A 686 36.50 26.21 17.50
CA CYS A 686 37.33 25.15 16.93
C CYS A 686 38.81 25.34 17.25
N PRO A 687 39.48 24.43 17.94
CA PRO A 687 40.87 24.54 18.27
C PRO A 687 41.81 24.50 17.06
N ASN A 688 41.30 24.00 15.93
CA ASN A 688 42.11 23.81 14.73
C ASN A 688 42.03 25.00 13.74
N CYS A 689 40.85 25.62 13.56
CA CYS A 689 40.67 26.71 12.59
C CYS A 689 40.08 28.00 13.18
N GLY A 690 39.80 28.06 14.49
CA GLY A 690 39.26 29.25 15.14
C GLY A 690 37.76 29.52 14.89
N TRP A 691 37.07 28.70 14.09
CA TRP A 691 35.65 28.87 13.83
C TRP A 691 34.83 28.71 15.11
N ASN A 692 33.89 29.63 15.35
CA ASN A 692 33.05 29.63 16.54
C ASN A 692 31.58 29.39 16.15
N ARG A 693 30.93 28.44 16.84
CA ARG A 693 29.55 28.03 16.54
C ARG A 693 28.53 29.16 16.77
N CYS A 694 28.76 30.06 17.67
CA CYS A 694 27.81 31.12 18.01
C CYS A 694 27.99 32.38 17.20
N SER A 695 29.17 32.68 16.70
CA SER A 695 29.47 33.88 15.91
C SER A 695 29.33 33.67 14.40
N GLY A 696 29.30 32.45 13.94
CA GLY A 696 29.16 32.12 12.50
C GLY A 696 30.37 32.54 11.63
N SER A 697 31.46 33.00 12.25
CA SER A 697 32.70 33.44 11.58
C SER A 697 33.83 32.42 11.76
#